data_fb8bce72862f31063873ec517297ac8e
#
_entry.id   fb8bce72862f31063873ec517297ac8e
#
_cell.length_a   1.000
_cell.length_b   1.000
_cell.length_c   1.000
_cell.angle_alpha   90.00
_cell.angle_beta   90.00
_cell.angle_gamma   90.00
#
_symmetry.space_group_name_H-M   'P 1'
#
loop_
_entity.id
_entity.type
_entity.pdbx_description
1 polymer ?
#
loop_
_entity_poly.entity_id
_entity_poly.type
_entity_poly.pdbx_seq_one_letter_code
_entity_poly.pdbx_strand_id
1 'polypeptide(L)'
;MSIKQHQHSKSCGTSCHTSVSRAPSFKQISRIQLADAPVVDSPLPETAAPDTRRMSWKVSGMDCPSCARKVEKAVSGLDGVSRAKVLFATEKLVVDAALSPSTLSISSQITQAVESAGFTLTPSVRNSSELPHAAPTRLKENAPLLALIVLMLLSAALAQVNLQWGNLAFIATTLVGLWPVLRQAMRLTRSGTPFAIETLMSIAAIGALFIGATAEAAMVLLLFAVGEKLEAFAASRARSGVKALMALVPESAQRRREGTLHTVPVAELALDDVIEVAAGGRLPVDAVLLNAAASFDESALTGESLPVERQPGEKVSAGSLCVDTVAQLKVASAPGQSAIDRILQLIEEAEERRAPIERFIDTFSRYYTPVIMLMALLVIVVPPLAMGLSWETWIYRGLTLLLIGCPCALVISTPAAITSALAAATRQGALIKGGAALEQLALIETLALDKTGTLTQGKPRVTDSIALGEISVERLLSLAAAVEAGSHHPLARAIIAAAPQAPNAVAERRKALAGVGVEGWVENQHIRVAAPNHLPADTLSASAIAQVTALENTGKTVVVVLQAQRAIGLLAMQDTLRDDAIEALAELKKLGIETVMLTGDNPRAASAIAATLGIDFKAGLLPADKVRAVGELAQHRVTAMVGDGINDAPAMKAARIGIAMGSGTDVALETADAALTHNRLTGLAAMIRLSRATRANIRQNITLALGLKGVFLITTLLGLTGLWLAVLADSGATALVTANALRLLRKKS
;
A
#
# COMPACT_ATOMS: atom_id res chain seq x y z
N MET A 1 -29.27 45.28 45.68
CA MET A 1 -28.77 46.61 45.26
C MET A 1 -28.57 46.57 43.78
N SER A 2 -29.50 47.05 43.11
CA SER A 2 -29.63 48.22 42.19
C SER A 2 -29.07 47.89 40.81
N ILE A 3 -29.92 47.57 39.84
CA ILE A 3 -30.82 48.40 38.94
C ILE A 3 -30.01 49.39 38.10
N LYS A 4 -30.04 49.17 36.77
CA LYS A 4 -30.61 50.11 35.83
C LYS A 4 -30.62 49.56 34.39
N GLN A 5 -31.82 49.38 33.92
CA GLN A 5 -32.40 49.50 32.59
C GLN A 5 -32.02 50.82 31.90
N HIS A 6 -31.95 50.82 30.56
CA HIS A 6 -32.67 51.82 29.75
C HIS A 6 -32.99 51.30 28.35
N GLN A 7 -34.26 51.39 28.02
CA GLN A 7 -34.95 51.26 26.74
C GLN A 7 -34.72 52.48 25.84
N HIS A 8 -34.90 52.33 24.52
CA HIS A 8 -35.76 53.11 23.59
C HIS A 8 -35.48 52.64 22.17
N SER A 9 -36.35 52.08 21.44
CA SER A 9 -37.66 52.33 20.80
C SER A 9 -37.58 53.11 19.51
N LYS A 10 -38.32 52.57 18.48
CA LYS A 10 -38.96 53.18 17.28
C LYS A 10 -38.06 53.27 16.02
N SER A 11 -38.48 53.01 14.76
CA SER A 11 -39.86 52.82 14.24
C SER A 11 -39.77 52.35 12.77
N CYS A 12 -40.76 51.58 12.36
CA CYS A 12 -41.51 51.48 11.11
C CYS A 12 -40.89 51.93 9.77
N GLY A 13 -41.02 51.04 8.76
CA GLY A 13 -40.96 51.41 7.34
C GLY A 13 -41.26 50.21 6.42
N THR A 14 -42.50 50.08 6.03
CA THR A 14 -43.11 49.15 5.09
C THR A 14 -42.54 49.31 3.67
N SER A 15 -42.16 48.23 2.98
CA SER A 15 -42.54 48.02 1.59
C SER A 15 -42.29 46.60 1.12
N CYS A 16 -43.34 45.95 0.62
CA CYS A 16 -43.35 44.66 -0.05
C CYS A 16 -42.68 44.76 -1.42
N HIS A 17 -41.74 43.85 -1.71
CA HIS A 17 -41.51 43.41 -3.07
C HIS A 17 -41.22 41.89 -3.06
N THR A 18 -42.11 41.21 -3.74
CA THR A 18 -42.01 39.79 -4.15
C THR A 18 -40.74 39.55 -4.96
N SER A 19 -39.89 38.66 -4.52
CA SER A 19 -38.86 38.08 -5.37
C SER A 19 -38.80 36.56 -5.18
N VAL A 20 -38.94 35.91 -6.30
CA VAL A 20 -38.88 34.47 -6.54
C VAL A 20 -37.55 33.93 -6.04
N SER A 21 -37.58 32.92 -5.12
CA SER A 21 -36.40 32.24 -4.63
C SER A 21 -35.84 31.32 -5.69
N ARG A 22 -34.67 31.63 -6.23
CA ARG A 22 -33.80 30.70 -6.96
C ARG A 22 -33.11 29.77 -5.94
N ALA A 23 -33.12 28.48 -6.22
CA ALA A 23 -32.38 27.49 -5.49
C ALA A 23 -30.87 27.83 -5.46
N PRO A 24 -30.17 27.66 -4.34
CA PRO A 24 -28.74 27.96 -4.24
C PRO A 24 -27.91 26.98 -5.03
N SER A 25 -26.98 27.48 -5.83
CA SER A 25 -26.02 26.69 -6.60
C SER A 25 -25.00 26.02 -5.70
N PHE A 26 -24.53 24.85 -6.11
CA PHE A 26 -23.61 23.93 -5.40
C PHE A 26 -22.24 24.53 -4.96
N LYS A 27 -21.98 25.81 -5.18
CA LYS A 27 -20.70 26.48 -4.86
C LYS A 27 -20.62 27.11 -3.47
N GLN A 28 -21.65 27.05 -2.64
CA GLN A 28 -21.70 27.77 -1.35
C GLN A 28 -21.60 26.90 -0.09
N ILE A 29 -21.27 25.59 -0.21
CA ILE A 29 -21.14 24.68 0.96
C ILE A 29 -19.71 24.63 1.54
N SER A 30 -18.76 25.43 1.02
CA SER A 30 -17.37 25.40 1.47
C SER A 30 -16.99 26.41 2.58
N ARG A 31 -17.97 26.97 3.32
CA ARG A 31 -17.69 27.86 4.45
C ARG A 31 -18.61 27.58 5.64
N ILE A 32 -18.37 26.44 6.30
CA ILE A 32 -18.69 26.30 7.72
C ILE A 32 -17.36 26.30 8.46
N GLN A 33 -17.05 27.39 9.12
CA GLN A 33 -15.96 27.48 10.09
C GLN A 33 -16.34 26.63 11.29
N LEU A 34 -15.66 25.48 11.46
CA LEU A 34 -15.58 24.78 12.75
C LEU A 34 -14.46 25.47 13.54
N ALA A 35 -14.86 26.21 14.57
CA ALA A 35 -13.96 26.70 15.59
C ALA A 35 -13.55 25.55 16.51
N ASP A 36 -12.22 25.48 16.80
CA ASP A 36 -11.58 24.79 17.93
C ASP A 36 -11.76 23.29 18.08
N ALA A 37 -11.10 22.53 17.20
CA ALA A 37 -10.56 21.21 17.55
C ALA A 37 -9.04 21.22 17.29
N PRO A 38 -8.19 20.58 18.13
CA PRO A 38 -6.76 20.55 17.87
C PRO A 38 -6.49 19.85 16.54
N VAL A 39 -5.89 20.58 15.62
CA VAL A 39 -5.46 20.09 14.31
C VAL A 39 -4.38 19.05 14.53
N VAL A 40 -4.77 17.78 14.50
CA VAL A 40 -3.82 16.70 14.23
C VAL A 40 -3.51 16.81 12.75
N ASP A 41 -2.33 17.29 12.42
CA ASP A 41 -1.76 17.34 11.08
C ASP A 41 -1.70 15.91 10.49
N SER A 42 -2.79 15.48 9.89
CA SER A 42 -2.78 14.38 8.93
C SER A 42 -2.47 15.02 7.58
N PRO A 43 -1.33 14.74 6.96
CA PRO A 43 -1.07 15.26 5.62
C PRO A 43 -2.13 14.65 4.67
N LEU A 44 -3.00 15.53 4.16
CA LEU A 44 -3.82 15.27 2.97
C LEU A 44 -2.90 14.72 1.86
N PRO A 45 -3.36 13.82 1.00
CA PRO A 45 -2.62 13.49 -0.20
C PRO A 45 -2.40 14.80 -0.96
N GLU A 46 -1.14 15.22 -1.07
CA GLU A 46 -0.75 16.36 -1.88
C GLU A 46 -1.15 16.06 -3.32
N THR A 47 -2.32 16.55 -3.72
CA THR A 47 -2.64 16.72 -5.14
C THR A 47 -1.57 17.61 -5.73
N ALA A 48 -0.98 17.20 -6.84
CA ALA A 48 -0.03 17.99 -7.60
C ALA A 48 -0.55 19.44 -7.73
N ALA A 49 0.30 20.41 -7.45
CA ALA A 49 -0.06 21.82 -7.67
C ALA A 49 -0.55 21.96 -9.12
N PRO A 50 -1.54 22.81 -9.40
CA PRO A 50 -2.22 22.86 -10.71
C PRO A 50 -1.31 23.15 -11.91
N ASP A 51 -0.04 23.49 -11.72
CA ASP A 51 0.95 23.81 -12.75
C ASP A 51 2.16 22.84 -12.77
N THR A 52 2.04 21.61 -12.28
CA THR A 52 3.14 20.63 -12.29
C THR A 52 2.86 19.45 -13.20
N ARG A 53 3.87 19.00 -13.96
CA ARG A 53 3.84 17.78 -14.77
C ARG A 53 4.58 16.67 -14.06
N ARG A 54 3.93 15.52 -13.92
CA ARG A 54 4.52 14.28 -13.39
C ARG A 54 5.23 13.53 -14.50
N MET A 55 6.52 13.23 -14.28
CA MET A 55 7.38 12.51 -15.20
C MET A 55 7.98 11.30 -14.48
N SER A 56 8.26 10.22 -15.22
CA SER A 56 8.84 9.01 -14.62
C SER A 56 9.89 8.37 -15.53
N TRP A 57 10.94 7.81 -14.91
CA TRP A 57 12.04 7.10 -15.56
C TRP A 57 12.37 5.84 -14.79
N LYS A 58 12.94 4.85 -15.49
CA LYS A 58 13.56 3.70 -14.85
C LYS A 58 14.99 4.05 -14.49
N VAL A 59 15.38 3.76 -13.23
CA VAL A 59 16.76 3.98 -12.72
C VAL A 59 17.44 2.62 -12.57
N SER A 60 18.55 2.43 -13.27
CA SER A 60 19.34 1.21 -13.18
C SER A 60 20.59 1.42 -12.30
N GLY A 61 21.03 0.35 -11.63
CA GLY A 61 22.23 0.37 -10.77
C GLY A 61 21.93 0.69 -9.30
N MET A 62 20.66 0.63 -8.86
CA MET A 62 20.29 0.81 -7.45
C MET A 62 20.31 -0.52 -6.70
N ASP A 63 21.37 -0.77 -5.97
CA ASP A 63 21.55 -2.02 -5.23
C ASP A 63 20.96 -1.98 -3.80
N CYS A 64 20.70 -0.77 -3.26
CA CYS A 64 20.22 -0.61 -1.89
C CYS A 64 19.27 0.61 -1.73
N PRO A 65 18.42 0.65 -0.67
CA PRO A 65 17.54 1.78 -0.39
C PRO A 65 18.27 3.12 -0.17
N SER A 66 19.53 3.08 0.28
CA SER A 66 20.36 4.29 0.43
C SER A 66 20.71 4.89 -0.93
N CYS A 67 20.85 4.06 -1.97
CA CYS A 67 21.04 4.49 -3.35
C CYS A 67 19.85 5.30 -3.88
N ALA A 68 18.63 4.83 -3.60
CA ALA A 68 17.40 5.54 -3.95
C ALA A 68 17.37 6.96 -3.34
N ARG A 69 17.74 7.09 -2.06
CA ARG A 69 17.83 8.40 -1.38
C ARG A 69 18.89 9.33 -1.97
N LYS A 70 20.02 8.79 -2.46
CA LYS A 70 21.06 9.58 -3.14
C LYS A 70 20.51 10.19 -4.43
N VAL A 71 19.77 9.41 -5.22
CA VAL A 71 19.11 9.88 -6.45
C VAL A 71 18.03 10.91 -6.12
N GLU A 72 17.15 10.63 -5.15
CA GLU A 72 16.12 11.59 -4.71
C GLU A 72 16.73 12.95 -4.35
N LYS A 73 17.82 12.95 -3.56
CA LYS A 73 18.47 14.19 -3.11
C LYS A 73 19.12 14.94 -4.26
N ALA A 74 19.77 14.23 -5.19
CA ALA A 74 20.42 14.84 -6.35
C ALA A 74 19.39 15.54 -7.25
N VAL A 75 18.21 14.93 -7.44
CA VAL A 75 17.16 15.47 -8.30
C VAL A 75 16.33 16.53 -7.59
N SER A 76 16.04 16.38 -6.30
CA SER A 76 15.30 17.39 -5.52
C SER A 76 16.04 18.72 -5.36
N GLY A 77 17.35 18.76 -5.62
CA GLY A 77 18.16 19.98 -5.60
C GLY A 77 18.13 20.78 -6.91
N LEU A 78 17.40 20.32 -7.92
CA LEU A 78 17.30 21.01 -9.22
C LEU A 78 16.21 22.08 -9.21
N ASP A 79 16.51 23.23 -9.81
CA ASP A 79 15.53 24.31 -9.96
C ASP A 79 14.36 23.85 -10.86
N GLY A 80 13.13 24.09 -10.40
CA GLY A 80 11.90 23.69 -11.10
C GLY A 80 11.39 22.29 -10.74
N VAL A 81 12.09 21.51 -9.90
CA VAL A 81 11.60 20.25 -9.34
C VAL A 81 10.88 20.52 -8.01
N SER A 82 9.57 20.29 -7.97
CA SER A 82 8.77 20.43 -6.75
C SER A 82 8.88 19.19 -5.86
N ARG A 83 9.00 18.00 -6.46
CA ARG A 83 9.10 16.73 -5.76
C ARG A 83 9.90 15.74 -6.60
N ALA A 84 10.80 14.99 -5.98
CA ALA A 84 11.47 13.84 -6.59
C ALA A 84 11.39 12.65 -5.64
N LYS A 85 10.95 11.50 -6.13
CA LYS A 85 10.78 10.27 -5.38
C LYS A 85 11.29 9.08 -6.18
N VAL A 86 12.06 8.22 -5.54
CA VAL A 86 12.51 6.95 -6.12
C VAL A 86 11.75 5.80 -5.49
N LEU A 87 11.06 5.05 -6.32
CA LEU A 87 10.36 3.83 -5.96
C LEU A 87 11.35 2.67 -6.10
N PHE A 88 11.87 2.23 -4.97
CA PHE A 88 12.98 1.28 -4.94
C PHE A 88 12.56 -0.14 -5.41
N ALA A 89 11.31 -0.57 -5.11
CA ALA A 89 10.82 -1.89 -5.51
C ALA A 89 10.65 -2.02 -7.03
N THR A 90 10.19 -0.96 -7.70
CA THR A 90 9.96 -0.91 -9.16
C THR A 90 11.11 -0.26 -9.93
N GLU A 91 12.16 0.20 -9.24
CA GLU A 91 13.31 0.90 -9.84
C GLU A 91 12.91 2.16 -10.64
N LYS A 92 11.89 2.89 -10.19
CA LYS A 92 11.31 4.02 -10.91
C LYS A 92 11.55 5.34 -10.18
N LEU A 93 12.05 6.35 -10.89
CA LEU A 93 12.14 7.73 -10.43
C LEU A 93 10.89 8.48 -10.89
N VAL A 94 10.16 9.07 -9.96
CA VAL A 94 9.01 9.94 -10.22
C VAL A 94 9.37 11.36 -9.83
N VAL A 95 9.16 12.30 -10.73
CA VAL A 95 9.47 13.73 -10.54
C VAL A 95 8.26 14.57 -10.90
N ASP A 96 7.85 15.43 -9.98
CA ASP A 96 6.86 16.46 -10.22
C ASP A 96 7.61 17.78 -10.49
N ALA A 97 7.53 18.32 -11.71
CA ALA A 97 8.22 19.52 -12.13
C ALA A 97 7.26 20.57 -12.66
N ALA A 98 7.59 21.85 -12.47
CA ALA A 98 6.79 22.97 -12.93
C ALA A 98 6.67 22.98 -14.46
N LEU A 99 5.49 23.31 -14.99
CA LEU A 99 5.23 23.52 -16.41
C LEU A 99 5.93 24.81 -16.86
N SER A 100 7.19 24.70 -17.30
CA SER A 100 7.95 25.80 -17.94
C SER A 100 8.19 25.46 -19.40
N PRO A 101 8.31 26.45 -20.33
CA PRO A 101 8.62 26.21 -21.74
C PRO A 101 9.93 25.43 -21.97
N SER A 102 10.76 25.30 -20.95
CA SER A 102 12.03 24.58 -20.95
C SER A 102 11.95 23.12 -20.47
N THR A 103 10.81 22.45 -20.60
CA THR A 103 10.60 21.06 -20.10
C THR A 103 11.61 20.06 -20.70
N LEU A 104 12.11 20.27 -21.90
CA LEU A 104 13.19 19.48 -22.50
C LEU A 104 14.53 19.68 -21.76
N SER A 105 14.78 20.88 -21.22
CA SER A 105 15.98 21.15 -20.44
C SER A 105 15.93 20.51 -19.03
N ILE A 106 14.76 20.39 -18.41
CA ILE A 106 14.60 19.74 -17.09
C ILE A 106 14.88 18.25 -17.21
N SER A 107 14.37 17.57 -18.26
CA SER A 107 14.64 16.14 -18.47
C SER A 107 16.14 15.86 -18.62
N SER A 108 16.87 16.69 -19.36
CA SER A 108 18.32 16.55 -19.51
C SER A 108 19.07 16.83 -18.22
N GLN A 109 18.63 17.82 -17.42
CA GLN A 109 19.19 18.13 -16.11
C GLN A 109 18.98 16.98 -15.10
N ILE A 110 17.77 16.37 -15.09
CA ILE A 110 17.48 15.19 -14.27
C ILE A 110 18.40 14.03 -14.67
N THR A 111 18.55 13.76 -15.97
CA THR A 111 19.45 12.71 -16.47
C THR A 111 20.88 12.97 -16.01
N GLN A 112 21.39 14.18 -16.19
CA GLN A 112 22.73 14.57 -15.79
C GLN A 112 22.93 14.48 -14.25
N ALA A 113 21.91 14.86 -13.45
CA ALA A 113 21.97 14.76 -11.99
C ALA A 113 22.04 13.30 -11.53
N VAL A 114 21.26 12.41 -12.14
CA VAL A 114 21.26 10.99 -11.82
C VAL A 114 22.55 10.29 -12.28
N GLU A 115 23.04 10.61 -13.47
CA GLU A 115 24.34 10.12 -13.97
C GLU A 115 25.51 10.63 -13.12
N SER A 116 25.46 11.89 -12.68
CA SER A 116 26.46 12.44 -11.77
C SER A 116 26.46 11.74 -10.40
N ALA A 117 25.30 11.25 -9.95
CA ALA A 117 25.17 10.44 -8.75
C ALA A 117 25.63 8.97 -8.96
N GLY A 118 25.96 8.57 -10.20
CA GLY A 118 26.50 7.25 -10.54
C GLY A 118 25.46 6.21 -10.97
N PHE A 119 24.26 6.64 -11.36
CA PHE A 119 23.15 5.77 -11.81
C PHE A 119 22.78 6.07 -13.27
N THR A 120 22.07 5.15 -13.93
CA THR A 120 21.63 5.35 -15.30
C THR A 120 20.12 5.49 -15.38
N LEU A 121 19.64 6.45 -16.20
CA LEU A 121 18.23 6.67 -16.48
C LEU A 121 17.86 6.12 -17.86
N THR A 122 16.74 5.40 -17.91
CA THR A 122 16.06 5.03 -19.15
C THR A 122 14.63 5.54 -19.11
N PRO A 123 14.10 6.10 -20.23
CA PRO A 123 12.70 6.52 -20.27
C PRO A 123 11.77 5.35 -19.92
N SER A 124 10.75 5.60 -19.11
CA SER A 124 9.79 4.56 -18.70
C SER A 124 8.76 4.18 -19.77
N VAL A 125 8.84 4.81 -20.96
CA VAL A 125 7.99 4.46 -22.08
C VAL A 125 8.42 3.08 -22.57
N ARG A 126 7.52 2.10 -22.48
CA ARG A 126 7.68 0.74 -22.99
C ARG A 126 7.74 0.73 -24.55
N ASN A 127 8.73 1.35 -25.13
CA ASN A 127 9.07 1.13 -26.53
C ASN A 127 10.13 0.03 -26.56
N SER A 128 9.65 -1.18 -26.69
CA SER A 128 10.43 -2.40 -26.83
C SER A 128 10.99 -2.53 -28.23
N SER A 129 12.25 -2.18 -28.40
CA SER A 129 13.07 -2.71 -29.50
C SER A 129 14.54 -2.84 -29.12
N GLU A 130 14.88 -2.83 -27.84
CA GLU A 130 16.22 -3.23 -27.43
C GLU A 130 16.20 -4.69 -26.98
N LEU A 131 16.87 -5.53 -27.75
CA LEU A 131 17.25 -6.89 -27.39
C LEU A 131 17.77 -6.93 -25.95
N PRO A 132 17.39 -7.91 -25.13
CA PRO A 132 17.86 -8.02 -23.77
C PRO A 132 19.38 -8.06 -23.79
N HIS A 133 20.01 -7.01 -23.30
CA HIS A 133 21.44 -7.02 -23.03
C HIS A 133 21.69 -8.23 -22.13
N ALA A 134 22.49 -9.17 -22.62
CA ALA A 134 22.87 -10.37 -21.88
C ALA A 134 23.27 -9.95 -20.46
N ALA A 135 22.58 -10.50 -19.46
CA ALA A 135 22.86 -10.22 -18.05
C ALA A 135 24.36 -10.38 -17.82
N PRO A 136 25.07 -9.38 -17.28
CA PRO A 136 26.49 -9.48 -17.06
C PRO A 136 26.74 -10.73 -16.22
N THR A 137 27.68 -11.56 -16.66
CA THR A 137 28.00 -12.80 -15.95
C THR A 137 28.36 -12.45 -14.51
N ARG A 138 27.82 -13.14 -13.51
CA ARG A 138 28.04 -12.93 -12.05
C ARG A 138 29.52 -12.75 -11.70
N LEU A 139 30.42 -13.30 -12.53
CA LEU A 139 31.86 -13.11 -12.37
C LEU A 139 32.31 -11.67 -12.62
N LYS A 140 31.75 -10.97 -13.63
CA LYS A 140 32.11 -9.57 -13.93
C LYS A 140 31.64 -8.59 -12.83
N GLU A 141 30.49 -8.83 -12.23
CA GLU A 141 29.97 -8.00 -11.14
C GLU A 141 30.78 -8.15 -9.84
N ASN A 142 31.36 -9.32 -9.60
CA ASN A 142 32.16 -9.59 -8.40
C ASN A 142 33.67 -9.45 -8.60
N ALA A 143 34.10 -9.14 -9.83
CA ALA A 143 35.53 -9.01 -10.17
C ALA A 143 36.32 -8.03 -9.28
N PRO A 144 35.80 -6.82 -8.93
CA PRO A 144 36.54 -5.90 -8.08
C PRO A 144 36.69 -6.43 -6.64
N LEU A 145 35.68 -7.09 -6.09
CA LEU A 145 35.78 -7.71 -4.77
C LEU A 145 36.76 -8.87 -4.75
N LEU A 146 36.69 -9.74 -5.78
CA LEU A 146 37.64 -10.85 -5.92
C LEU A 146 39.07 -10.36 -6.08
N ALA A 147 39.29 -9.30 -6.89
CA ALA A 147 40.58 -8.69 -7.03
C ALA A 147 41.12 -8.15 -5.70
N LEU A 148 40.29 -7.49 -4.89
CA LEU A 148 40.67 -6.97 -3.58
C LEU A 148 41.01 -8.12 -2.60
N ILE A 149 40.27 -9.22 -2.63
CA ILE A 149 40.56 -10.42 -1.81
C ILE A 149 41.93 -11.02 -2.22
N VAL A 150 42.17 -11.18 -3.51
CA VAL A 150 43.45 -11.74 -4.03
C VAL A 150 44.61 -10.83 -3.64
N LEU A 151 44.48 -9.52 -3.85
CA LEU A 151 45.51 -8.55 -3.46
C LEU A 151 45.79 -8.59 -1.96
N MET A 152 44.75 -8.71 -1.14
CA MET A 152 44.87 -8.82 0.32
C MET A 152 45.63 -10.08 0.73
N LEU A 153 45.31 -11.24 0.13
CA LEU A 153 46.00 -12.51 0.40
C LEU A 153 47.45 -12.46 -0.06
N LEU A 154 47.75 -11.85 -1.22
CA LEU A 154 49.10 -11.68 -1.72
C LEU A 154 49.93 -10.75 -0.79
N SER A 155 49.33 -9.63 -0.33
CA SER A 155 49.96 -8.72 0.61
C SER A 155 50.27 -9.43 1.93
N ALA A 156 49.36 -10.24 2.46
CA ALA A 156 49.57 -11.04 3.65
C ALA A 156 50.67 -12.07 3.47
N ALA A 157 50.73 -12.77 2.34
CA ALA A 157 51.79 -13.72 2.02
C ALA A 157 53.18 -13.04 1.91
N LEU A 158 53.25 -11.89 1.22
CA LEU A 158 54.48 -11.09 1.14
C LEU A 158 54.96 -10.61 2.51
N ALA A 159 54.06 -10.25 3.40
CA ALA A 159 54.37 -9.80 4.76
C ALA A 159 55.01 -10.95 5.61
N GLN A 160 54.71 -12.20 5.31
CA GLN A 160 55.36 -13.36 5.97
C GLN A 160 56.78 -13.55 5.50
N VAL A 161 57.11 -13.12 4.27
CA VAL A 161 58.45 -13.26 3.71
C VAL A 161 59.30 -12.03 4.06
N ASN A 162 58.76 -10.84 3.92
CA ASN A 162 59.43 -9.59 4.25
C ASN A 162 58.40 -8.52 4.61
N LEU A 163 58.51 -7.98 5.82
CA LEU A 163 57.59 -7.01 6.39
C LEU A 163 57.53 -5.70 5.58
N GLN A 164 58.65 -5.25 5.02
CA GLN A 164 58.70 -4.00 4.24
C GLN A 164 57.94 -4.15 2.91
N TRP A 165 58.16 -5.25 2.19
CA TRP A 165 57.44 -5.56 0.96
C TRP A 165 55.94 -5.82 1.22
N GLY A 166 55.62 -6.48 2.34
CA GLY A 166 54.26 -6.65 2.79
C GLY A 166 53.53 -5.33 3.05
N ASN A 167 54.15 -4.40 3.73
CA ASN A 167 53.58 -3.07 3.98
C ASN A 167 53.37 -2.28 2.70
N LEU A 168 54.30 -2.31 1.76
CA LEU A 168 54.11 -1.69 0.42
C LEU A 168 52.98 -2.31 -0.36
N ALA A 169 52.83 -3.65 -0.31
CA ALA A 169 51.71 -4.35 -0.94
C ALA A 169 50.36 -4.00 -0.30
N PHE A 170 50.28 -3.84 1.04
CA PHE A 170 49.06 -3.40 1.71
C PHE A 170 48.73 -1.95 1.37
N ILE A 171 49.71 -1.05 1.23
CA ILE A 171 49.49 0.32 0.76
C ILE A 171 48.88 0.30 -0.67
N ALA A 172 49.48 -0.49 -1.61
CA ALA A 172 48.97 -0.63 -2.96
C ALA A 172 47.54 -1.18 -2.99
N THR A 173 47.27 -2.23 -2.18
CA THR A 173 45.94 -2.81 -2.02
C THR A 173 44.95 -1.80 -1.51
N THR A 174 45.32 -1.01 -0.49
CA THR A 174 44.48 0.08 0.06
C THR A 174 44.20 1.14 -1.00
N LEU A 175 45.19 1.58 -1.78
CA LEU A 175 44.99 2.61 -2.81
C LEU A 175 44.05 2.12 -3.93
N VAL A 176 44.19 0.85 -4.35
CA VAL A 176 43.27 0.23 -5.32
C VAL A 176 41.84 0.16 -4.78
N GLY A 177 41.66 -0.30 -3.54
CA GLY A 177 40.32 -0.39 -2.91
C GLY A 177 39.74 0.99 -2.56
N LEU A 178 40.57 1.96 -2.22
CA LEU A 178 40.15 3.32 -1.86
C LEU A 178 39.68 4.13 -3.08
N TRP A 179 40.25 3.90 -4.25
CA TRP A 179 39.95 4.70 -5.45
C TRP A 179 38.47 4.80 -5.79
N PRO A 180 37.71 3.69 -5.90
CA PRO A 180 36.26 3.76 -6.18
C PRO A 180 35.50 4.46 -5.06
N VAL A 181 35.82 4.18 -3.79
CA VAL A 181 35.16 4.77 -2.61
C VAL A 181 35.40 6.28 -2.53
N LEU A 182 36.64 6.72 -2.75
CA LEU A 182 37.01 8.13 -2.77
C LEU A 182 36.36 8.91 -3.92
N ARG A 183 36.31 8.31 -5.10
CA ARG A 183 35.63 8.90 -6.27
C ARG A 183 34.13 9.08 -5.99
N GLN A 184 33.51 8.11 -5.32
CA GLN A 184 32.10 8.19 -4.94
C GLN A 184 31.88 9.21 -3.82
N ALA A 185 32.75 9.25 -2.79
CA ALA A 185 32.72 10.25 -1.73
C ALA A 185 32.82 11.68 -2.30
N MET A 186 33.73 11.94 -3.22
CA MET A 186 33.86 13.25 -3.88
C MET A 186 32.60 13.64 -4.67
N ARG A 187 31.97 12.70 -5.39
CA ARG A 187 30.72 12.96 -6.10
C ARG A 187 29.60 13.34 -5.12
N LEU A 188 29.45 12.58 -4.05
CA LEU A 188 28.41 12.81 -3.02
C LEU A 188 28.63 14.13 -2.27
N THR A 189 29.87 14.49 -2.00
CA THR A 189 30.20 15.79 -1.40
C THR A 189 29.82 16.95 -2.32
N ARG A 190 30.09 16.83 -3.62
CA ARG A 190 29.70 17.83 -4.62
C ARG A 190 28.17 17.92 -4.80
N SER A 191 27.43 16.83 -4.60
CA SER A 191 25.97 16.80 -4.65
C SER A 191 25.28 17.22 -3.33
N GLY A 192 26.05 17.82 -2.38
CA GLY A 192 25.50 18.35 -1.12
C GLY A 192 25.30 17.31 0.00
N THR A 193 25.96 16.14 -0.09
CA THR A 193 25.97 15.09 0.96
C THR A 193 27.36 14.79 1.47
N PRO A 194 28.04 15.75 2.15
CA PRO A 194 29.42 15.57 2.59
C PRO A 194 29.61 14.51 3.70
N PHE A 195 28.56 14.19 4.44
CA PHE A 195 28.61 13.23 5.55
C PHE A 195 28.12 11.83 5.17
N ALA A 196 28.39 11.43 3.92
CA ALA A 196 28.09 10.09 3.45
C ALA A 196 29.09 9.06 4.03
N ILE A 197 28.68 7.80 4.10
CA ILE A 197 29.47 6.69 4.62
C ILE A 197 30.82 6.55 3.88
N GLU A 198 30.79 6.76 2.57
CA GLU A 198 31.97 6.71 1.70
C GLU A 198 33.01 7.78 2.08
N THR A 199 32.57 8.94 2.54
CA THR A 199 33.45 10.01 3.03
C THR A 199 34.13 9.60 4.35
N LEU A 200 33.34 9.06 5.30
CA LEU A 200 33.86 8.59 6.58
C LEU A 200 34.88 7.46 6.41
N MET A 201 34.57 6.50 5.53
CA MET A 201 35.44 5.38 5.18
C MET A 201 36.74 5.85 4.50
N SER A 202 36.64 6.82 3.59
CA SER A 202 37.82 7.39 2.93
C SER A 202 38.74 8.09 3.93
N ILE A 203 38.19 8.89 4.85
CA ILE A 203 38.94 9.56 5.89
C ILE A 203 39.64 8.53 6.81
N ALA A 204 38.91 7.49 7.21
CA ALA A 204 39.45 6.46 8.07
C ALA A 204 40.58 5.65 7.42
N ALA A 205 40.40 5.24 6.15
CA ALA A 205 41.42 4.49 5.40
C ALA A 205 42.69 5.35 5.14
N ILE A 206 42.50 6.61 4.76
CA ILE A 206 43.64 7.57 4.58
C ILE A 206 44.33 7.80 5.91
N GLY A 207 43.59 8.07 6.98
CA GLY A 207 44.14 8.28 8.31
C GLY A 207 44.92 7.06 8.83
N ALA A 208 44.42 5.86 8.60
CA ALA A 208 45.10 4.60 8.94
C ALA A 208 46.43 4.42 8.17
N LEU A 209 46.49 4.82 6.90
CA LEU A 209 47.73 4.82 6.13
C LEU A 209 48.74 5.83 6.71
N PHE A 210 48.32 7.02 7.14
CA PHE A 210 49.20 8.03 7.72
C PHE A 210 49.84 7.59 9.04
N ILE A 211 49.17 6.81 9.86
CA ILE A 211 49.69 6.26 11.12
C ILE A 211 50.41 4.91 10.95
N GLY A 212 50.60 4.45 9.69
CA GLY A 212 51.31 3.20 9.41
C GLY A 212 50.50 1.91 9.61
N ALA A 213 49.20 1.99 9.89
CA ALA A 213 48.30 0.86 10.05
C ALA A 213 47.82 0.31 8.66
N THR A 214 48.78 -0.08 7.81
CA THR A 214 48.55 -0.40 6.38
C THR A 214 47.66 -1.63 6.15
N ALA A 215 47.89 -2.69 6.90
CA ALA A 215 47.09 -3.93 6.83
C ALA A 215 45.66 -3.69 7.30
N GLU A 216 45.46 -2.87 8.33
CA GLU A 216 44.14 -2.52 8.84
C GLU A 216 43.38 -1.63 7.85
N ALA A 217 44.03 -0.68 7.19
CA ALA A 217 43.42 0.14 6.15
C ALA A 217 42.89 -0.70 5.00
N ALA A 218 43.67 -1.68 4.52
CA ALA A 218 43.24 -2.63 3.47
C ALA A 218 42.06 -3.51 3.93
N MET A 219 42.14 -4.02 5.18
CA MET A 219 41.09 -4.85 5.76
C MET A 219 39.75 -4.10 5.90
N VAL A 220 39.80 -2.84 6.32
CA VAL A 220 38.61 -1.95 6.43
C VAL A 220 37.90 -1.84 5.08
N LEU A 221 38.62 -1.59 3.99
CA LEU A 221 38.03 -1.47 2.66
C LEU A 221 37.49 -2.82 2.13
N LEU A 222 38.17 -3.93 2.42
CA LEU A 222 37.69 -5.26 2.07
C LEU A 222 36.37 -5.60 2.79
N LEU A 223 36.31 -5.38 4.10
CA LEU A 223 35.12 -5.64 4.91
C LEU A 223 33.97 -4.73 4.51
N PHE A 224 34.23 -3.49 4.14
CA PHE A 224 33.24 -2.57 3.60
C PHE A 224 32.67 -3.10 2.27
N ALA A 225 33.51 -3.49 1.32
CA ALA A 225 33.07 -4.04 0.04
C ALA A 225 32.25 -5.33 0.20
N VAL A 226 32.60 -6.20 1.16
CA VAL A 226 31.80 -7.39 1.52
C VAL A 226 30.45 -6.94 2.10
N GLY A 227 30.44 -5.96 2.99
CA GLY A 227 29.21 -5.39 3.57
C GLY A 227 28.26 -4.85 2.52
N GLU A 228 28.75 -4.06 1.56
CA GLU A 228 27.92 -3.56 0.42
C GLU A 228 27.32 -4.69 -0.41
N LYS A 229 28.09 -5.77 -0.68
CA LYS A 229 27.57 -6.92 -1.43
C LYS A 229 26.48 -7.68 -0.66
N LEU A 230 26.65 -7.85 0.65
CA LEU A 230 25.63 -8.48 1.50
C LEU A 230 24.36 -7.63 1.55
N GLU A 231 24.49 -6.31 1.62
CA GLU A 231 23.37 -5.37 1.58
C GLU A 231 22.61 -5.47 0.24
N ALA A 232 23.33 -5.40 -0.88
CA ALA A 232 22.76 -5.52 -2.22
C ALA A 232 22.03 -6.87 -2.41
N PHE A 233 22.61 -7.97 -1.93
CA PHE A 233 21.97 -9.29 -1.95
C PHE A 233 20.65 -9.30 -1.17
N ALA A 234 20.64 -8.75 0.02
CA ALA A 234 19.48 -8.72 0.88
C ALA A 234 18.36 -7.83 0.29
N ALA A 235 18.71 -6.65 -0.24
CA ALA A 235 17.80 -5.75 -0.92
C ALA A 235 17.19 -6.39 -2.18
N SER A 236 17.99 -7.07 -2.98
CA SER A 236 17.54 -7.84 -4.14
C SER A 236 16.53 -8.94 -3.74
N ARG A 237 16.80 -9.63 -2.64
CA ARG A 237 15.89 -10.67 -2.11
C ARG A 237 14.55 -10.10 -1.65
N ALA A 238 14.56 -8.95 -0.99
CA ALA A 238 13.34 -8.26 -0.59
C ALA A 238 12.48 -7.84 -1.80
N ARG A 239 13.11 -7.36 -2.90
CA ARG A 239 12.43 -6.96 -4.15
C ARG A 239 11.93 -8.12 -4.99
N SER A 240 12.41 -9.34 -4.78
CA SER A 240 12.06 -10.50 -5.63
C SER A 240 10.56 -10.78 -5.71
N GLY A 241 9.78 -10.45 -4.67
CA GLY A 241 8.33 -10.61 -4.65
C GLY A 241 7.61 -9.68 -5.64
N VAL A 242 8.00 -8.42 -5.70
CA VAL A 242 7.42 -7.43 -6.64
C VAL A 242 7.85 -7.75 -8.07
N LYS A 243 9.11 -8.11 -8.29
CA LYS A 243 9.60 -8.55 -9.61
C LYS A 243 8.86 -9.78 -10.12
N ALA A 244 8.48 -10.71 -9.25
CA ALA A 244 7.70 -11.88 -9.63
C ALA A 244 6.30 -11.51 -10.13
N LEU A 245 5.64 -10.53 -9.52
CA LEU A 245 4.34 -10.01 -9.99
C LEU A 245 4.47 -9.34 -11.37
N MET A 246 5.51 -8.51 -11.57
CA MET A 246 5.76 -7.89 -12.87
C MET A 246 6.01 -8.91 -13.98
N ALA A 247 6.63 -10.04 -13.67
CA ALA A 247 6.91 -11.12 -14.61
C ALA A 247 5.66 -11.95 -15.01
N LEU A 248 4.51 -11.75 -14.35
CA LEU A 248 3.27 -12.43 -14.70
C LEU A 248 2.63 -11.89 -16.00
N VAL A 249 2.93 -10.66 -16.40
CA VAL A 249 2.41 -10.05 -17.61
C VAL A 249 3.41 -10.26 -18.74
N PRO A 250 3.04 -10.95 -19.82
CA PRO A 250 3.90 -11.11 -20.99
C PRO A 250 4.11 -9.76 -21.72
N GLU A 251 5.22 -9.60 -22.40
CA GLU A 251 5.56 -8.37 -23.15
C GLU A 251 4.86 -8.29 -24.51
N SER A 252 4.42 -9.44 -25.05
CA SER A 252 3.76 -9.56 -26.36
C SER A 252 2.48 -10.36 -26.29
N ALA A 253 1.55 -10.11 -27.20
CA ALA A 253 0.27 -10.78 -27.34
C ALA A 253 0.06 -11.27 -28.76
N GLN A 254 -0.70 -12.34 -28.93
CA GLN A 254 -1.19 -12.79 -30.24
C GLN A 254 -2.53 -12.14 -30.53
N ARG A 255 -2.53 -11.08 -31.35
CA ARG A 255 -3.75 -10.38 -31.77
C ARG A 255 -4.30 -11.02 -33.03
N ARG A 256 -5.59 -11.32 -33.04
CA ARG A 256 -6.30 -11.84 -34.20
C ARG A 256 -6.92 -10.68 -34.99
N ARG A 257 -6.53 -10.52 -36.25
CA ARG A 257 -7.11 -9.54 -37.18
C ARG A 257 -7.38 -10.19 -38.51
N GLU A 258 -8.61 -10.07 -39.02
CA GLU A 258 -9.01 -10.62 -40.32
C GLU A 258 -8.71 -12.12 -40.49
N GLY A 259 -8.83 -12.90 -39.38
CA GLY A 259 -8.56 -14.34 -39.38
C GLY A 259 -7.10 -14.76 -39.23
N THR A 260 -6.15 -13.82 -39.27
CA THR A 260 -4.72 -14.06 -39.09
C THR A 260 -4.24 -13.64 -37.69
N LEU A 261 -3.23 -14.38 -37.18
CA LEU A 261 -2.60 -14.07 -35.87
C LEU A 261 -1.34 -13.23 -36.10
N HIS A 262 -1.25 -12.14 -35.38
CA HIS A 262 -0.12 -11.23 -35.40
C HIS A 262 0.44 -11.08 -34.00
N THR A 263 1.75 -11.30 -33.83
CA THR A 263 2.44 -10.99 -32.56
C THR A 263 2.64 -9.49 -32.46
N VAL A 264 2.03 -8.86 -31.46
CA VAL A 264 2.14 -7.42 -31.20
C VAL A 264 2.63 -7.17 -29.78
N PRO A 265 3.35 -6.07 -29.54
CA PRO A 265 3.63 -5.62 -28.18
C PRO A 265 2.32 -5.36 -27.41
N VAL A 266 2.28 -5.72 -26.14
CA VAL A 266 1.07 -5.50 -25.30
C VAL A 266 0.66 -4.01 -25.29
N ALA A 267 1.61 -3.11 -25.36
CA ALA A 267 1.35 -1.66 -25.40
C ALA A 267 0.55 -1.18 -26.63
N GLU A 268 0.47 -1.98 -27.70
CA GLU A 268 -0.29 -1.68 -28.94
C GLU A 268 -1.72 -2.26 -28.94
N LEU A 269 -2.10 -3.01 -27.88
CA LEU A 269 -3.46 -3.54 -27.75
C LEU A 269 -4.44 -2.40 -27.48
N ALA A 270 -5.58 -2.47 -28.16
CA ALA A 270 -6.71 -1.57 -27.94
C ALA A 270 -7.88 -2.32 -27.28
N LEU A 271 -8.79 -1.56 -26.68
CA LEU A 271 -10.05 -2.11 -26.21
C LEU A 271 -10.79 -2.78 -27.38
N ASP A 272 -11.45 -3.88 -27.08
CA ASP A 272 -12.18 -4.70 -28.06
C ASP A 272 -11.31 -5.50 -29.07
N ASP A 273 -9.99 -5.36 -29.06
CA ASP A 273 -9.13 -6.28 -29.82
C ASP A 273 -9.37 -7.73 -29.38
N VAL A 274 -9.30 -8.65 -30.32
CA VAL A 274 -9.37 -10.09 -30.05
C VAL A 274 -7.97 -10.66 -29.95
N ILE A 275 -7.65 -11.26 -28.81
CA ILE A 275 -6.38 -11.93 -28.55
C ILE A 275 -6.59 -13.44 -28.43
N GLU A 276 -5.55 -14.19 -28.74
CA GLU A 276 -5.51 -15.64 -28.58
C GLU A 276 -4.41 -16.03 -27.61
N VAL A 277 -4.77 -16.84 -26.62
CA VAL A 277 -3.85 -17.32 -25.58
C VAL A 277 -3.84 -18.86 -25.64
N ALA A 278 -2.69 -19.43 -25.92
CA ALA A 278 -2.50 -20.87 -25.97
C ALA A 278 -2.53 -21.50 -24.56
N ALA A 279 -2.79 -22.78 -24.47
CA ALA A 279 -2.61 -23.55 -23.23
C ALA A 279 -1.18 -23.38 -22.69
N GLY A 280 -1.03 -23.11 -21.41
CA GLY A 280 0.25 -22.73 -20.77
C GLY A 280 0.65 -21.26 -20.99
N GLY A 281 -0.11 -20.49 -21.75
CA GLY A 281 0.10 -19.05 -21.96
C GLY A 281 -0.53 -18.20 -20.86
N ARG A 282 0.02 -16.99 -20.61
CA ARG A 282 -0.53 -16.02 -19.67
C ARG A 282 -1.25 -14.88 -20.39
N LEU A 283 -2.33 -14.39 -19.77
CA LEU A 283 -3.07 -13.26 -20.31
C LEU A 283 -2.26 -11.96 -20.15
N PRO A 284 -2.11 -11.18 -21.23
CA PRO A 284 -1.36 -9.90 -21.20
C PRO A 284 -2.14 -8.75 -20.60
N VAL A 285 -3.48 -8.75 -20.71
CA VAL A 285 -4.40 -7.70 -20.23
C VAL A 285 -5.68 -8.37 -19.70
N ASP A 286 -6.50 -7.63 -18.95
CA ASP A 286 -7.84 -8.14 -18.59
C ASP A 286 -8.69 -8.31 -19.86
N ALA A 287 -9.37 -9.44 -19.99
CA ALA A 287 -10.14 -9.75 -21.19
C ALA A 287 -11.39 -10.56 -20.85
N VAL A 288 -12.33 -10.64 -21.80
CA VAL A 288 -13.58 -11.41 -21.71
C VAL A 288 -13.48 -12.61 -22.61
N LEU A 289 -13.80 -13.80 -22.12
CA LEU A 289 -13.76 -15.04 -22.87
C LEU A 289 -14.84 -15.03 -23.98
N LEU A 290 -14.46 -15.38 -25.21
CA LEU A 290 -15.37 -15.38 -26.37
C LEU A 290 -15.78 -16.77 -26.80
N ASN A 291 -14.87 -17.74 -26.77
CA ASN A 291 -15.12 -19.10 -27.26
C ASN A 291 -15.68 -20.01 -26.16
N ALA A 292 -15.48 -21.32 -26.27
CA ALA A 292 -15.96 -22.30 -25.30
C ALA A 292 -15.36 -22.07 -23.88
N ALA A 293 -16.00 -22.67 -22.87
CA ALA A 293 -15.48 -22.67 -21.51
C ALA A 293 -14.02 -23.10 -21.45
N ALA A 294 -13.24 -22.43 -20.63
CA ALA A 294 -11.81 -22.65 -20.47
C ALA A 294 -11.40 -22.48 -18.99
N SER A 295 -10.40 -23.26 -18.58
CA SER A 295 -9.87 -23.21 -17.21
C SER A 295 -8.67 -22.28 -17.12
N PHE A 296 -8.68 -21.42 -16.09
CA PHE A 296 -7.63 -20.45 -15.84
C PHE A 296 -7.06 -20.63 -14.43
N ASP A 297 -5.75 -20.77 -14.32
CA ASP A 297 -5.06 -20.70 -13.04
C ASP A 297 -4.81 -19.23 -12.67
N GLU A 298 -5.59 -18.77 -11.72
CA GLU A 298 -5.51 -17.41 -11.17
C GLU A 298 -4.72 -17.36 -9.84
N SER A 299 -4.05 -18.47 -9.46
CA SER A 299 -3.36 -18.63 -8.16
C SER A 299 -2.34 -17.55 -7.85
N ALA A 300 -1.68 -17.04 -8.88
CA ALA A 300 -0.70 -15.96 -8.73
C ALA A 300 -1.34 -14.62 -8.27
N LEU A 301 -2.64 -14.42 -8.53
CA LEU A 301 -3.41 -13.23 -8.17
C LEU A 301 -4.31 -13.48 -6.96
N THR A 302 -5.01 -14.62 -6.96
CA THR A 302 -6.02 -14.94 -5.96
C THR A 302 -5.48 -15.81 -4.82
N GLY A 303 -4.35 -16.48 -5.02
CA GLY A 303 -3.79 -17.46 -4.08
C GLY A 303 -4.56 -18.79 -4.03
N GLU A 304 -5.62 -18.94 -4.82
CA GLU A 304 -6.39 -20.19 -4.91
C GLU A 304 -5.68 -21.19 -5.82
N SER A 305 -5.34 -22.36 -5.30
CA SER A 305 -4.53 -23.35 -6.03
C SER A 305 -5.29 -24.14 -7.11
N LEU A 306 -6.63 -24.04 -7.12
CA LEU A 306 -7.46 -24.75 -8.10
C LEU A 306 -7.75 -23.82 -9.29
N PRO A 307 -7.58 -24.29 -10.54
CA PRO A 307 -8.00 -23.56 -11.71
C PRO A 307 -9.50 -23.25 -11.69
N VAL A 308 -9.86 -22.07 -12.13
CA VAL A 308 -11.25 -21.61 -12.21
C VAL A 308 -11.75 -21.80 -13.64
N GLU A 309 -12.85 -22.52 -13.82
CA GLU A 309 -13.51 -22.62 -15.11
C GLU A 309 -14.31 -21.35 -15.39
N ARG A 310 -14.06 -20.73 -16.54
CA ARG A 310 -14.74 -19.53 -17.01
C ARG A 310 -15.62 -19.87 -18.21
N GLN A 311 -16.81 -19.28 -18.21
CA GLN A 311 -17.76 -19.40 -19.30
C GLN A 311 -17.60 -18.25 -20.31
N PRO A 312 -18.05 -18.44 -21.58
CA PRO A 312 -18.09 -17.34 -22.54
C PRO A 312 -18.85 -16.12 -21.98
N GLY A 313 -18.29 -14.94 -22.14
CA GLY A 313 -18.82 -13.69 -21.58
C GLY A 313 -18.28 -13.34 -20.17
N GLU A 314 -17.57 -14.24 -19.50
CA GLU A 314 -16.94 -13.95 -18.22
C GLU A 314 -15.57 -13.30 -18.37
N LYS A 315 -15.23 -12.42 -17.41
CA LYS A 315 -13.97 -11.70 -17.37
C LYS A 315 -12.87 -12.56 -16.78
N VAL A 316 -11.68 -12.52 -17.41
CA VAL A 316 -10.44 -13.14 -16.94
C VAL A 316 -9.40 -12.05 -16.71
N SER A 317 -8.70 -12.10 -15.60
CA SER A 317 -7.70 -11.08 -15.23
C SER A 317 -6.36 -11.30 -15.94
N ALA A 318 -5.65 -10.20 -16.21
CA ALA A 318 -4.27 -10.24 -16.71
C ALA A 318 -3.38 -11.09 -15.79
N GLY A 319 -2.41 -11.83 -16.36
CA GLY A 319 -1.50 -12.70 -15.62
C GLY A 319 -2.04 -14.09 -15.29
N SER A 320 -3.36 -14.35 -15.47
CA SER A 320 -3.93 -15.69 -15.37
C SER A 320 -3.33 -16.62 -16.42
N LEU A 321 -3.05 -17.86 -16.02
CA LEU A 321 -2.50 -18.89 -16.91
C LEU A 321 -3.65 -19.69 -17.52
N CYS A 322 -3.73 -19.75 -18.84
CA CYS A 322 -4.67 -20.63 -19.53
C CYS A 322 -4.20 -22.08 -19.40
N VAL A 323 -5.05 -23.01 -18.87
CA VAL A 323 -4.60 -24.34 -18.46
C VAL A 323 -4.77 -25.37 -19.58
N ASP A 324 -5.94 -25.46 -20.18
CA ASP A 324 -6.40 -26.64 -20.90
C ASP A 324 -6.66 -26.42 -22.39
N THR A 325 -7.02 -25.23 -22.84
CA THR A 325 -7.45 -24.98 -24.22
C THR A 325 -6.82 -23.71 -24.79
N VAL A 326 -6.99 -23.49 -26.10
CA VAL A 326 -6.68 -22.19 -26.71
C VAL A 326 -7.88 -21.25 -26.49
N ALA A 327 -7.66 -20.23 -25.69
CA ALA A 327 -8.68 -19.24 -25.35
C ALA A 327 -8.64 -18.05 -26.32
N GLN A 328 -9.79 -17.71 -26.89
CA GLN A 328 -10.01 -16.46 -27.62
C GLN A 328 -10.71 -15.48 -26.68
N LEU A 329 -10.08 -14.32 -26.48
CA LEU A 329 -10.54 -13.35 -25.53
C LEU A 329 -10.59 -11.96 -26.15
N LYS A 330 -11.59 -11.18 -25.75
CA LYS A 330 -11.76 -9.79 -26.13
C LYS A 330 -11.15 -8.90 -25.06
N VAL A 331 -10.25 -8.00 -25.43
CA VAL A 331 -9.56 -7.06 -24.54
C VAL A 331 -10.56 -6.17 -23.82
N ALA A 332 -10.55 -6.17 -22.49
CA ALA A 332 -11.44 -5.44 -21.61
C ALA A 332 -10.76 -4.32 -20.81
N SER A 333 -9.42 -4.27 -20.79
CA SER A 333 -8.67 -3.19 -20.15
C SER A 333 -7.58 -2.66 -21.09
N ALA A 334 -7.39 -1.35 -21.11
CA ALA A 334 -6.25 -0.75 -21.82
C ALA A 334 -4.92 -1.20 -21.20
N PRO A 335 -3.81 -1.26 -21.96
CA PRO A 335 -2.48 -1.51 -21.43
C PRO A 335 -2.13 -0.51 -20.32
N GLY A 336 -1.60 -1.00 -19.19
CA GLY A 336 -1.32 -0.19 -18.01
C GLY A 336 -2.52 0.03 -17.07
N GLN A 337 -3.70 -0.55 -17.38
CA GLN A 337 -4.92 -0.45 -16.57
C GLN A 337 -5.49 -1.83 -16.16
N SER A 338 -4.74 -2.90 -16.35
CA SER A 338 -5.13 -4.23 -15.93
C SER A 338 -5.15 -4.37 -14.40
N ALA A 339 -5.74 -5.46 -13.90
CA ALA A 339 -5.76 -5.78 -12.47
C ALA A 339 -4.34 -5.82 -11.87
N ILE A 340 -3.36 -6.39 -12.59
CA ILE A 340 -1.96 -6.40 -12.15
C ILE A 340 -1.36 -4.99 -12.17
N ASP A 341 -1.63 -4.20 -13.21
CA ASP A 341 -1.11 -2.82 -13.29
C ASP A 341 -1.62 -1.98 -12.11
N ARG A 342 -2.87 -2.14 -11.70
CA ARG A 342 -3.43 -1.50 -10.50
C ARG A 342 -2.74 -1.95 -9.22
N ILE A 343 -2.46 -3.25 -9.07
CA ILE A 343 -1.69 -3.78 -7.94
C ILE A 343 -0.30 -3.15 -7.88
N LEU A 344 0.39 -3.06 -9.02
CA LEU A 344 1.71 -2.42 -9.12
C LEU A 344 1.64 -0.94 -8.80
N GLN A 345 0.63 -0.23 -9.30
CA GLN A 345 0.39 1.18 -8.97
C GLN A 345 0.16 1.37 -7.47
N LEU A 346 -0.66 0.54 -6.83
CA LEU A 346 -0.87 0.57 -5.38
C LEU A 346 0.41 0.32 -4.59
N ILE A 347 1.29 -0.57 -5.08
CA ILE A 347 2.62 -0.79 -4.49
C ILE A 347 3.50 0.45 -4.67
N GLU A 348 3.49 1.09 -5.84
CA GLU A 348 4.21 2.34 -6.10
C GLU A 348 3.73 3.48 -5.20
N GLU A 349 2.42 3.69 -5.09
CA GLU A 349 1.82 4.67 -4.17
C GLU A 349 2.16 4.37 -2.71
N ALA A 350 2.23 3.07 -2.37
CA ALA A 350 2.64 2.61 -1.06
C ALA A 350 4.08 3.01 -0.73
N GLU A 351 5.01 2.90 -1.67
CA GLU A 351 6.40 3.33 -1.49
C GLU A 351 6.54 4.85 -1.40
N GLU A 352 5.63 5.60 -2.00
CA GLU A 352 5.61 7.06 -1.86
C GLU A 352 5.30 7.52 -0.42
N ARG A 353 4.52 6.75 0.36
CA ARG A 353 4.11 7.08 1.73
C ARG A 353 5.09 6.54 2.75
N ARG A 354 6.11 7.36 3.11
CA ARG A 354 7.12 6.98 4.12
C ARG A 354 6.50 6.78 5.51
N ALA A 355 6.93 5.72 6.19
CA ALA A 355 6.55 5.45 7.57
C ALA A 355 7.06 6.56 8.53
N PRO A 356 6.32 6.87 9.61
CA PRO A 356 6.80 7.77 10.66
C PRO A 356 8.16 7.38 11.20
N ILE A 357 8.43 6.10 11.40
CA ILE A 357 9.72 5.59 11.86
C ILE A 357 10.87 5.88 10.87
N GLU A 358 10.62 5.84 9.55
CA GLU A 358 11.64 6.18 8.54
C GLU A 358 12.01 7.66 8.61
N ARG A 359 11.01 8.53 8.77
CA ARG A 359 11.24 9.98 8.95
C ARG A 359 12.02 10.27 10.23
N PHE A 360 11.73 9.54 11.31
CA PHE A 360 12.48 9.66 12.56
C PHE A 360 13.94 9.26 12.38
N ILE A 361 14.22 8.14 11.70
CA ILE A 361 15.59 7.67 11.45
C ILE A 361 16.37 8.67 10.57
N ASP A 362 15.73 9.24 9.55
CA ASP A 362 16.36 10.26 8.70
C ASP A 362 16.71 11.52 9.49
N THR A 363 15.79 11.96 10.36
CA THR A 363 16.05 13.12 11.25
C THR A 363 17.14 12.81 12.26
N PHE A 364 17.10 11.65 12.90
CA PHE A 364 18.13 11.19 13.82
C PHE A 364 19.50 11.16 13.17
N SER A 365 19.63 10.56 11.99
CA SER A 365 20.91 10.45 11.27
C SER A 365 21.50 11.81 10.91
N ARG A 366 20.65 12.80 10.60
CA ARG A 366 21.08 14.17 10.28
C ARG A 366 21.84 14.85 11.43
N TYR A 367 21.42 14.62 12.66
CA TYR A 367 22.07 15.18 13.85
C TYR A 367 23.16 14.27 14.41
N TYR A 368 22.94 12.97 14.38
CA TYR A 368 23.84 11.98 14.93
C TYR A 368 25.22 11.98 14.26
N THR A 369 25.27 11.99 12.93
CA THR A 369 26.55 11.90 12.19
C THR A 369 27.50 13.09 12.47
N PRO A 370 27.06 14.37 12.44
CA PRO A 370 27.93 15.49 12.84
C PRO A 370 28.39 15.42 14.29
N VAL A 371 27.56 14.96 15.21
CA VAL A 371 27.93 14.79 16.63
C VAL A 371 29.02 13.75 16.78
N ILE A 372 28.94 12.62 16.12
CA ILE A 372 29.97 11.58 16.14
C ILE A 372 31.29 12.09 15.54
N MET A 373 31.24 12.86 14.45
CA MET A 373 32.43 13.46 13.84
C MET A 373 33.10 14.44 14.80
N LEU A 374 32.32 15.27 15.49
CA LEU A 374 32.83 16.18 16.51
C LEU A 374 33.46 15.41 17.69
N MET A 375 32.78 14.34 18.15
CA MET A 375 33.32 13.47 19.20
C MET A 375 34.63 12.81 18.76
N ALA A 376 34.72 12.30 17.55
CA ALA A 376 35.93 11.71 17.01
C ALA A 376 37.08 12.74 16.97
N LEU A 377 36.79 13.96 16.52
CA LEU A 377 37.76 15.06 16.51
C LEU A 377 38.22 15.40 17.93
N LEU A 378 37.32 15.50 18.91
CA LEU A 378 37.68 15.75 20.32
C LEU A 378 38.54 14.63 20.89
N VAL A 379 38.22 13.36 20.60
CA VAL A 379 39.01 12.20 21.02
C VAL A 379 40.43 12.23 20.41
N ILE A 380 40.59 12.70 19.18
CA ILE A 380 41.90 12.84 18.53
C ILE A 380 42.71 13.95 19.16
N VAL A 381 42.07 15.09 19.46
CA VAL A 381 42.82 16.34 19.78
C VAL A 381 43.03 16.55 21.28
N VAL A 382 41.97 16.33 22.08
CA VAL A 382 41.98 16.72 23.50
C VAL A 382 43.02 15.92 24.34
N PRO A 383 43.07 14.57 24.27
CA PRO A 383 44.00 13.83 25.12
C PRO A 383 45.50 14.10 24.83
N PRO A 384 45.93 14.19 23.54
CA PRO A 384 47.33 14.59 23.28
C PRO A 384 47.68 15.99 23.76
N LEU A 385 46.76 16.97 23.55
CA LEU A 385 47.01 18.35 23.94
C LEU A 385 46.92 18.60 25.46
N ALA A 386 45.92 18.01 26.12
CA ALA A 386 45.65 18.26 27.53
C ALA A 386 46.47 17.37 28.47
N MET A 387 46.80 16.14 28.04
CA MET A 387 47.44 15.11 28.86
C MET A 387 48.81 14.68 28.34
N GLY A 388 49.29 15.24 27.22
CA GLY A 388 50.58 14.89 26.61
C GLY A 388 50.67 13.46 26.09
N LEU A 389 49.53 12.83 25.76
CA LEU A 389 49.47 11.46 25.30
C LEU A 389 49.88 11.33 23.84
N SER A 390 50.23 10.13 23.39
CA SER A 390 50.66 9.85 21.99
C SER A 390 49.58 10.19 20.99
N TRP A 391 49.88 11.05 20.00
CA TRP A 391 49.03 11.41 18.89
C TRP A 391 48.62 10.20 18.08
N GLU A 392 49.53 9.29 17.80
CA GLU A 392 49.25 8.08 17.01
C GLU A 392 48.13 7.23 17.63
N THR A 393 48.23 6.98 18.95
CA THR A 393 47.22 6.19 19.68
C THR A 393 45.83 6.85 19.64
N TRP A 394 45.77 8.18 19.82
CA TRP A 394 44.49 8.87 19.89
C TRP A 394 43.89 9.16 18.50
N ILE A 395 44.71 9.35 17.47
CA ILE A 395 44.26 9.38 16.08
C ILE A 395 43.66 8.01 15.73
N TYR A 396 44.33 6.90 16.05
CA TYR A 396 43.84 5.56 15.83
C TYR A 396 42.47 5.33 16.50
N ARG A 397 42.31 5.71 17.78
CA ARG A 397 41.04 5.60 18.51
C ARG A 397 39.94 6.50 17.91
N GLY A 398 40.25 7.70 17.49
CA GLY A 398 39.31 8.60 16.87
C GLY A 398 38.84 8.12 15.50
N LEU A 399 39.74 7.55 14.68
CA LEU A 399 39.39 6.93 13.40
C LEU A 399 38.50 5.69 13.60
N THR A 400 38.82 4.87 14.62
CA THR A 400 38.00 3.71 14.99
C THR A 400 36.60 4.16 15.44
N LEU A 401 36.51 5.22 16.25
CA LEU A 401 35.24 5.80 16.70
C LEU A 401 34.43 6.35 15.53
N LEU A 402 35.07 6.97 14.55
CA LEU A 402 34.43 7.47 13.33
C LEU A 402 33.77 6.35 12.53
N LEU A 403 34.45 5.21 12.40
CA LEU A 403 33.92 4.01 11.70
C LEU A 403 32.72 3.37 12.43
N ILE A 404 32.84 3.16 13.74
CA ILE A 404 31.75 2.61 14.56
C ILE A 404 30.55 3.55 14.59
N GLY A 405 30.80 4.85 14.54
CA GLY A 405 29.77 5.88 14.58
C GLY A 405 28.84 5.94 13.37
N CYS A 406 29.12 5.22 12.28
CA CYS A 406 28.20 5.17 11.13
C CYS A 406 26.87 4.51 11.49
N PRO A 407 25.70 5.14 11.30
CA PRO A 407 24.40 4.52 11.61
C PRO A 407 23.92 3.53 10.53
N CYS A 408 24.79 2.80 9.84
CA CYS A 408 24.52 2.00 8.64
C CYS A 408 23.44 0.94 8.89
N ALA A 409 23.61 0.09 9.91
CA ALA A 409 22.67 -0.97 10.26
C ALA A 409 21.26 -0.41 10.59
N LEU A 410 21.18 0.75 11.23
CA LEU A 410 19.92 1.41 11.59
C LEU A 410 19.18 1.92 10.34
N VAL A 411 19.89 2.59 9.45
CA VAL A 411 19.32 3.21 8.23
C VAL A 411 18.81 2.19 7.24
N ILE A 412 19.44 1.02 7.15
CA ILE A 412 19.11 -0.06 6.19
C ILE A 412 18.01 -0.96 6.73
N SER A 413 18.00 -1.25 8.03
CA SER A 413 17.13 -2.28 8.61
C SER A 413 15.63 -1.97 8.49
N THR A 414 15.24 -0.69 8.61
CA THR A 414 13.82 -0.31 8.61
C THR A 414 13.19 -0.42 7.22
N PRO A 415 13.76 0.17 6.15
CA PRO A 415 13.26 -0.05 4.79
C PRO A 415 13.24 -1.54 4.39
N ALA A 416 14.28 -2.29 4.76
CA ALA A 416 14.34 -3.73 4.47
C ALA A 416 13.22 -4.52 5.17
N ALA A 417 12.88 -4.19 6.42
CA ALA A 417 11.78 -4.82 7.16
C ALA A 417 10.43 -4.46 6.54
N ILE A 418 10.20 -3.19 6.19
CA ILE A 418 8.96 -2.72 5.57
C ILE A 418 8.77 -3.37 4.20
N THR A 419 9.78 -3.34 3.32
CA THR A 419 9.70 -3.97 1.99
C THR A 419 9.48 -5.48 2.08
N SER A 420 10.16 -6.16 3.02
CA SER A 420 9.95 -7.59 3.28
C SER A 420 8.53 -7.89 3.75
N ALA A 421 7.97 -7.05 4.62
CA ALA A 421 6.61 -7.20 5.12
C ALA A 421 5.56 -6.94 4.03
N LEU A 422 5.72 -5.87 3.22
CA LEU A 422 4.83 -5.57 2.11
C LEU A 422 4.84 -6.71 1.08
N ALA A 423 6.01 -7.24 0.73
CA ALA A 423 6.14 -8.40 -0.16
C ALA A 423 5.52 -9.68 0.43
N ALA A 424 5.57 -9.87 1.75
CA ALA A 424 4.91 -10.99 2.42
C ALA A 424 3.39 -10.80 2.45
N ALA A 425 2.89 -9.58 2.74
CA ALA A 425 1.48 -9.23 2.71
C ALA A 425 0.85 -9.52 1.34
N THR A 426 1.48 -9.03 0.26
CA THR A 426 0.99 -9.24 -1.11
C THR A 426 0.88 -10.72 -1.46
N ARG A 427 1.86 -11.55 -1.06
CA ARG A 427 1.79 -13.02 -1.27
C ARG A 427 0.68 -13.70 -0.46
N GLN A 428 0.22 -13.07 0.61
CA GLN A 428 -0.89 -13.56 1.44
C GLN A 428 -2.24 -12.94 1.03
N GLY A 429 -2.28 -12.25 -0.10
CA GLY A 429 -3.50 -11.61 -0.59
C GLY A 429 -3.92 -10.35 0.17
N ALA A 430 -2.96 -9.69 0.81
CA ALA A 430 -3.20 -8.40 1.46
C ALA A 430 -2.34 -7.31 0.78
N LEU A 431 -2.98 -6.26 0.28
CA LEU A 431 -2.33 -5.06 -0.23
C LEU A 431 -2.31 -4.02 0.88
N ILE A 432 -1.14 -3.46 1.19
CA ILE A 432 -0.98 -2.42 2.22
C ILE A 432 -0.33 -1.21 1.56
N LYS A 433 -0.96 -0.06 1.63
CA LYS A 433 -0.47 1.18 1.01
C LYS A 433 0.62 1.84 1.87
N GLY A 434 1.76 1.16 1.98
CA GLY A 434 2.99 1.71 2.51
C GLY A 434 3.34 1.40 3.95
N GLY A 435 4.54 1.85 4.32
CA GLY A 435 5.06 1.66 5.67
C GLY A 435 4.22 2.37 6.73
N ALA A 436 3.59 3.51 6.39
CA ALA A 436 2.71 4.23 7.30
C ALA A 436 1.45 3.41 7.64
N ALA A 437 0.79 2.84 6.62
CA ALA A 437 -0.37 1.96 6.81
C ALA A 437 0.01 0.70 7.59
N LEU A 438 1.16 0.08 7.27
CA LEU A 438 1.68 -1.09 7.97
C LEU A 438 1.92 -0.79 9.47
N GLU A 439 2.46 0.39 9.80
CA GLU A 439 2.68 0.81 11.19
C GLU A 439 1.35 1.04 11.93
N GLN A 440 0.36 1.65 11.28
CA GLN A 440 -0.96 1.89 11.86
C GLN A 440 -1.73 0.58 12.07
N LEU A 441 -1.68 -0.36 11.12
CA LEU A 441 -2.27 -1.70 11.25
C LEU A 441 -1.75 -2.46 12.49
N ALA A 442 -0.48 -2.26 12.85
CA ALA A 442 0.10 -2.88 14.03
C ALA A 442 -0.48 -2.34 15.35
N LEU A 443 -1.10 -1.16 15.31
CA LEU A 443 -1.65 -0.46 16.49
C LEU A 443 -3.14 -0.67 16.69
N ILE A 444 -3.85 -1.30 15.74
CA ILE A 444 -5.30 -1.47 15.79
C ILE A 444 -5.72 -2.18 17.09
N GLU A 445 -6.73 -1.60 17.75
CA GLU A 445 -7.40 -2.10 18.94
C GLU A 445 -8.86 -2.44 18.67
N THR A 446 -9.52 -1.70 17.76
CA THR A 446 -10.92 -1.90 17.40
C THR A 446 -11.08 -1.97 15.88
N LEU A 447 -11.92 -2.89 15.42
CA LEU A 447 -12.26 -3.08 14.02
C LEU A 447 -13.76 -2.89 13.82
N ALA A 448 -14.14 -1.82 13.14
CA ALA A 448 -15.50 -1.61 12.66
C ALA A 448 -15.67 -2.33 11.34
N LEU A 449 -16.69 -3.17 11.22
CA LEU A 449 -16.96 -4.01 10.06
C LEU A 449 -18.30 -3.63 9.45
N ASP A 450 -18.34 -3.33 8.17
CA ASP A 450 -19.64 -3.29 7.49
C ASP A 450 -20.26 -4.68 7.42
N LYS A 451 -21.59 -4.77 7.31
CA LYS A 451 -22.26 -6.04 7.14
C LYS A 451 -22.17 -6.53 5.69
N THR A 452 -22.74 -5.76 4.77
CA THR A 452 -23.02 -6.20 3.39
C THR A 452 -21.75 -6.21 2.56
N GLY A 453 -21.43 -7.36 1.90
CA GLY A 453 -20.20 -7.48 1.11
C GLY A 453 -18.92 -7.61 1.94
N THR A 454 -18.96 -7.36 3.25
CA THR A 454 -17.84 -7.52 4.19
C THR A 454 -18.03 -8.78 5.04
N LEU A 455 -18.93 -8.79 6.02
CA LEU A 455 -19.25 -9.99 6.82
C LEU A 455 -20.07 -11.00 6.04
N THR A 456 -20.81 -10.52 5.04
CA THR A 456 -21.61 -11.32 4.13
C THR A 456 -21.01 -11.33 2.72
N GLN A 457 -21.54 -12.19 1.84
CA GLN A 457 -21.05 -12.31 0.45
C GLN A 457 -21.47 -11.16 -0.46
N GLY A 458 -22.35 -10.25 -0.01
CA GLY A 458 -22.89 -9.14 -0.81
C GLY A 458 -23.84 -9.61 -1.94
N LYS A 459 -24.38 -10.82 -1.83
CA LYS A 459 -25.27 -11.45 -2.80
C LYS A 459 -26.58 -11.85 -2.13
N PRO A 460 -27.43 -10.90 -1.73
CA PRO A 460 -28.72 -11.21 -1.12
C PRO A 460 -29.57 -12.05 -2.08
N ARG A 461 -30.33 -12.97 -1.51
CA ARG A 461 -31.29 -13.78 -2.24
C ARG A 461 -32.64 -13.70 -1.57
N VAL A 462 -33.72 -13.71 -2.34
CA VAL A 462 -35.09 -13.85 -1.81
C VAL A 462 -35.21 -15.26 -1.25
N THR A 463 -35.46 -15.35 0.06
CA THR A 463 -35.63 -16.62 0.78
C THR A 463 -37.08 -16.96 1.03
N ASP A 464 -37.94 -15.94 1.19
CA ASP A 464 -39.37 -16.12 1.44
C ASP A 464 -40.16 -15.07 0.65
N SER A 465 -41.26 -15.52 0.08
CA SER A 465 -42.20 -14.68 -0.61
C SER A 465 -43.61 -15.03 -0.10
N ILE A 466 -44.20 -14.09 0.64
CA ILE A 466 -45.49 -14.30 1.31
C ILE A 466 -46.54 -13.40 0.65
N ALA A 467 -47.49 -13.96 0.00
CA ALA A 467 -48.63 -13.24 -0.57
C ALA A 467 -49.64 -12.90 0.54
N LEU A 468 -50.12 -11.66 0.56
CA LEU A 468 -51.14 -11.15 1.49
C LEU A 468 -52.43 -10.92 0.69
N GLY A 469 -53.35 -11.89 0.72
CA GLY A 469 -54.62 -11.87 -0.03
C GLY A 469 -54.65 -12.87 -1.20
N GLU A 470 -55.36 -12.53 -2.26
CA GLU A 470 -55.63 -13.46 -3.39
C GLU A 470 -54.54 -13.42 -4.49
N ILE A 471 -53.46 -12.66 -4.32
CA ILE A 471 -52.38 -12.57 -5.31
C ILE A 471 -51.49 -13.81 -5.26
N SER A 472 -51.05 -14.31 -6.44
CA SER A 472 -50.07 -15.38 -6.48
C SER A 472 -48.67 -14.87 -6.19
N VAL A 473 -47.79 -15.73 -5.66
CA VAL A 473 -46.38 -15.40 -5.35
C VAL A 473 -45.62 -14.99 -6.62
N GLU A 474 -45.91 -15.65 -7.78
CA GLU A 474 -45.28 -15.31 -9.05
C GLU A 474 -45.66 -13.89 -9.49
N ARG A 475 -46.93 -13.50 -9.30
CA ARG A 475 -47.41 -12.16 -9.64
C ARG A 475 -46.84 -11.11 -8.71
N LEU A 476 -46.71 -11.41 -7.41
CA LEU A 476 -46.09 -10.56 -6.42
C LEU A 476 -44.63 -10.25 -6.80
N LEU A 477 -43.85 -11.29 -7.13
CA LEU A 477 -42.46 -11.16 -7.55
C LEU A 477 -42.36 -10.40 -8.88
N SER A 478 -43.22 -10.65 -9.84
CA SER A 478 -43.24 -9.96 -11.12
C SER A 478 -43.49 -8.44 -10.96
N LEU A 479 -44.45 -8.04 -10.12
CA LEU A 479 -44.74 -6.63 -9.85
C LEU A 479 -43.57 -5.94 -9.14
N ALA A 480 -43.00 -6.59 -8.14
CA ALA A 480 -41.84 -6.05 -7.42
C ALA A 480 -40.63 -5.91 -8.35
N ALA A 481 -40.32 -6.93 -9.16
CA ALA A 481 -39.23 -6.91 -10.14
C ALA A 481 -39.40 -5.82 -11.21
N ALA A 482 -40.61 -5.58 -11.68
CA ALA A 482 -40.89 -4.53 -12.65
C ALA A 482 -40.53 -3.13 -12.12
N VAL A 483 -40.84 -2.84 -10.87
CA VAL A 483 -40.53 -1.55 -10.23
C VAL A 483 -39.03 -1.42 -9.93
N GLU A 484 -38.40 -2.51 -9.55
CA GLU A 484 -36.94 -2.54 -9.23
C GLU A 484 -36.07 -2.66 -10.51
N ALA A 485 -36.66 -2.90 -11.69
CA ALA A 485 -35.91 -3.02 -12.94
C ALA A 485 -35.06 -1.78 -13.23
N GLY A 486 -33.75 -2.00 -13.44
CA GLY A 486 -32.78 -0.94 -13.67
C GLY A 486 -32.18 -0.33 -12.39
N SER A 487 -32.56 -0.77 -11.19
CA SER A 487 -31.91 -0.44 -9.94
C SER A 487 -30.63 -1.26 -9.77
N HIS A 488 -29.52 -0.59 -9.39
CA HIS A 488 -28.27 -1.25 -9.06
C HIS A 488 -28.18 -1.72 -7.61
N HIS A 489 -29.24 -1.47 -6.82
CA HIS A 489 -29.26 -1.85 -5.41
C HIS A 489 -29.22 -3.38 -5.25
N PRO A 490 -28.41 -3.95 -4.31
CA PRO A 490 -28.31 -5.41 -4.13
C PRO A 490 -29.66 -6.10 -3.89
N LEU A 491 -30.56 -5.51 -3.09
CA LEU A 491 -31.90 -6.05 -2.85
C LEU A 491 -32.77 -6.07 -4.12
N ALA A 492 -32.67 -5.04 -4.95
CA ALA A 492 -33.35 -4.98 -6.23
C ALA A 492 -32.92 -6.13 -7.14
N ARG A 493 -31.62 -6.37 -7.26
CA ARG A 493 -31.08 -7.50 -8.05
C ARG A 493 -31.59 -8.85 -7.54
N ALA A 494 -31.67 -9.00 -6.21
CA ALA A 494 -32.22 -10.23 -5.61
C ALA A 494 -33.67 -10.46 -5.99
N ILE A 495 -34.50 -9.41 -5.97
CA ILE A 495 -35.92 -9.47 -6.34
C ILE A 495 -36.05 -9.77 -7.83
N ILE A 496 -35.29 -9.11 -8.70
CA ILE A 496 -35.28 -9.34 -10.15
C ILE A 496 -34.86 -10.77 -10.47
N ALA A 497 -33.84 -11.30 -9.80
CA ALA A 497 -33.35 -12.66 -10.00
C ALA A 497 -34.32 -13.74 -9.51
N ALA A 498 -35.17 -13.42 -8.54
CA ALA A 498 -36.19 -14.35 -8.02
C ALA A 498 -37.50 -14.38 -8.85
N ALA A 499 -37.70 -13.38 -9.73
CA ALA A 499 -38.90 -13.32 -10.56
C ALA A 499 -38.85 -14.39 -11.68
N PRO A 500 -39.90 -15.17 -11.88
CA PRO A 500 -39.98 -16.17 -12.96
C PRO A 500 -40.08 -15.47 -14.32
N GLN A 501 -39.06 -15.66 -15.17
CA GLN A 501 -38.87 -15.08 -16.52
C GLN A 501 -39.03 -13.56 -16.63
N ALA A 502 -38.43 -12.94 -17.66
CA ALA A 502 -38.41 -11.50 -17.87
C ALA A 502 -39.81 -10.90 -17.62
N PRO A 503 -39.98 -9.91 -16.74
CA PRO A 503 -41.28 -9.35 -16.42
C PRO A 503 -41.94 -8.84 -17.69
N ASN A 504 -43.06 -9.43 -18.11
CA ASN A 504 -43.88 -8.94 -19.22
C ASN A 504 -44.46 -7.54 -18.93
N ALA A 505 -44.30 -7.04 -17.70
CA ALA A 505 -44.82 -5.77 -17.25
C ALA A 505 -43.65 -4.77 -17.10
N VAL A 506 -43.70 -3.69 -17.85
CA VAL A 506 -42.77 -2.56 -17.75
C VAL A 506 -43.33 -1.54 -16.78
N ALA A 507 -42.56 -1.15 -15.76
CA ALA A 507 -42.98 -0.10 -14.86
C ALA A 507 -42.67 1.29 -15.46
N GLU A 508 -43.68 2.16 -15.45
CA GLU A 508 -43.58 3.56 -15.82
C GLU A 508 -43.35 4.44 -14.58
N ARG A 509 -42.80 5.65 -14.80
CA ARG A 509 -42.64 6.69 -13.76
C ARG A 509 -41.95 6.18 -12.49
N ARG A 510 -40.94 5.32 -12.63
CA ARG A 510 -40.15 4.77 -11.50
C ARG A 510 -39.45 5.89 -10.75
N LYS A 511 -39.54 5.83 -9.42
CA LYS A 511 -38.90 6.82 -8.53
C LYS A 511 -38.31 6.09 -7.33
N ALA A 512 -37.01 6.30 -7.10
CA ALA A 512 -36.37 5.87 -5.86
C ALA A 512 -36.68 6.86 -4.73
N LEU A 513 -37.08 6.35 -3.60
CA LEU A 513 -37.33 7.08 -2.35
C LEU A 513 -36.18 6.76 -1.39
N ALA A 514 -35.24 7.69 -1.26
CA ALA A 514 -34.03 7.47 -0.46
C ALA A 514 -34.34 7.02 0.97
N GLY A 515 -33.79 5.87 1.37
CA GLY A 515 -33.98 5.27 2.68
C GLY A 515 -35.34 4.59 2.88
N VAL A 516 -36.29 4.70 1.97
CA VAL A 516 -37.65 4.15 2.09
C VAL A 516 -37.91 2.99 1.16
N GLY A 517 -37.58 3.12 -0.12
CA GLY A 517 -37.85 2.10 -1.12
C GLY A 517 -37.94 2.65 -2.54
N VAL A 518 -38.71 1.99 -3.38
CA VAL A 518 -38.94 2.35 -4.79
C VAL A 518 -40.42 2.31 -5.10
N GLU A 519 -40.91 3.19 -5.95
CA GLU A 519 -42.29 3.21 -6.44
C GLU A 519 -42.33 3.36 -7.95
N GLY A 520 -43.39 2.89 -8.57
CA GLY A 520 -43.66 3.00 -10.00
C GLY A 520 -45.07 2.56 -10.39
N TRP A 521 -45.42 2.75 -11.66
CA TRP A 521 -46.73 2.36 -12.19
C TRP A 521 -46.59 1.13 -13.08
N VAL A 522 -47.27 0.05 -12.75
CA VAL A 522 -47.32 -1.18 -13.51
C VAL A 522 -48.77 -1.44 -13.90
N GLU A 523 -49.06 -1.54 -15.21
CA GLU A 523 -50.44 -1.77 -15.71
C GLU A 523 -51.44 -0.76 -15.11
N ASN A 524 -51.12 0.53 -15.08
CA ASN A 524 -51.94 1.59 -14.48
C ASN A 524 -52.15 1.48 -12.97
N GLN A 525 -51.46 0.61 -12.27
CA GLN A 525 -51.53 0.44 -10.82
C GLN A 525 -50.26 0.97 -10.15
N HIS A 526 -50.42 1.76 -9.10
CA HIS A 526 -49.31 2.25 -8.33
C HIS A 526 -48.74 1.14 -7.46
N ILE A 527 -47.53 0.71 -7.74
CA ILE A 527 -46.78 -0.30 -6.97
C ILE A 527 -45.64 0.37 -6.23
N ARG A 528 -45.47 -0.01 -4.98
CA ARG A 528 -44.40 0.47 -4.12
C ARG A 528 -43.75 -0.69 -3.41
N VAL A 529 -42.44 -0.75 -3.41
CA VAL A 529 -41.63 -1.67 -2.61
C VAL A 529 -40.93 -0.85 -1.53
N ALA A 530 -41.25 -1.09 -0.28
CA ALA A 530 -40.76 -0.25 0.82
C ALA A 530 -40.39 -1.07 2.08
N ALA A 531 -39.48 -0.52 2.89
CA ALA A 531 -39.16 -1.11 4.19
C ALA A 531 -40.35 -0.95 5.18
N PRO A 532 -40.65 -1.94 6.03
CA PRO A 532 -41.78 -1.92 6.93
C PRO A 532 -41.82 -0.68 7.85
N ASN A 533 -40.66 -0.22 8.30
CA ASN A 533 -40.51 0.89 9.26
C ASN A 533 -40.95 2.25 8.69
N HIS A 534 -41.09 2.38 7.40
CA HIS A 534 -41.44 3.61 6.70
C HIS A 534 -42.88 3.62 6.21
N LEU A 535 -43.66 2.62 6.65
CA LEU A 535 -45.07 2.53 6.31
C LEU A 535 -45.94 3.12 7.44
N PRO A 536 -47.09 3.72 7.11
CA PRO A 536 -48.08 4.13 8.12
C PRO A 536 -48.53 2.91 8.95
N ALA A 537 -48.83 3.16 10.24
CA ALA A 537 -49.14 2.10 11.22
C ALA A 537 -50.30 1.18 10.78
N ASP A 538 -51.26 1.69 9.99
CA ASP A 538 -52.45 0.98 9.59
C ASP A 538 -52.30 0.22 8.26
N THR A 539 -51.11 0.23 7.65
CA THR A 539 -50.85 -0.38 6.32
C THR A 539 -50.74 -1.89 6.44
N LEU A 540 -50.25 -2.43 7.55
CA LEU A 540 -50.05 -3.85 7.77
C LEU A 540 -51.04 -4.38 8.81
N SER A 541 -51.61 -5.55 8.52
CA SER A 541 -52.44 -6.27 9.52
C SER A 541 -51.55 -6.80 10.66
N ALA A 542 -52.16 -7.05 11.83
CA ALA A 542 -51.44 -7.62 12.97
C ALA A 542 -50.74 -8.95 12.63
N SER A 543 -51.34 -9.78 11.77
CA SER A 543 -50.70 -11.01 11.27
C SER A 543 -49.49 -10.75 10.37
N ALA A 544 -49.57 -9.77 9.51
CA ALA A 544 -48.44 -9.38 8.65
C ALA A 544 -47.28 -8.80 9.47
N ILE A 545 -47.55 -7.97 10.50
CA ILE A 545 -46.55 -7.47 11.42
C ILE A 545 -45.85 -8.62 12.19
N ALA A 546 -46.63 -9.61 12.63
CA ALA A 546 -46.07 -10.79 13.30
C ALA A 546 -45.14 -11.59 12.34
N GLN A 547 -45.51 -11.74 11.08
CA GLN A 547 -44.71 -12.41 10.05
C GLN A 547 -43.40 -11.59 9.76
N VAL A 548 -43.50 -10.29 9.59
CA VAL A 548 -42.34 -9.42 9.42
C VAL A 548 -41.39 -9.60 10.61
N THR A 549 -41.93 -9.52 11.83
CA THR A 549 -41.11 -9.66 13.06
C THR A 549 -40.44 -11.04 13.12
N ALA A 550 -41.16 -12.11 12.78
CA ALA A 550 -40.59 -13.46 12.80
C ALA A 550 -39.47 -13.62 11.78
N LEU A 551 -39.62 -13.08 10.56
CA LEU A 551 -38.59 -13.11 9.54
C LEU A 551 -37.36 -12.26 9.92
N GLU A 552 -37.57 -11.06 10.44
CA GLU A 552 -36.48 -10.19 10.92
C GLU A 552 -35.70 -10.81 12.08
N ASN A 553 -36.36 -11.51 13.00
CA ASN A 553 -35.70 -12.24 14.09
C ASN A 553 -34.81 -13.40 13.62
N THR A 554 -34.98 -13.86 12.37
CA THR A 554 -34.09 -14.85 11.72
C THR A 554 -32.95 -14.19 10.92
N GLY A 555 -32.76 -12.87 11.06
CA GLY A 555 -31.68 -12.12 10.39
C GLY A 555 -31.98 -11.76 8.93
N LYS A 556 -33.25 -11.82 8.50
CA LYS A 556 -33.65 -11.47 7.14
C LYS A 556 -34.05 -10.00 7.03
N THR A 557 -33.79 -9.40 5.90
CA THR A 557 -34.28 -8.06 5.53
C THR A 557 -35.62 -8.23 4.84
N VAL A 558 -36.67 -7.62 5.38
CA VAL A 558 -38.04 -7.72 4.83
C VAL A 558 -38.40 -6.42 4.13
N VAL A 559 -39.00 -6.53 2.94
CA VAL A 559 -39.66 -5.44 2.24
C VAL A 559 -41.12 -5.79 2.01
N VAL A 560 -41.97 -4.76 2.02
CA VAL A 560 -43.38 -4.85 1.78
C VAL A 560 -43.69 -4.39 0.37
N VAL A 561 -44.42 -5.17 -0.39
CA VAL A 561 -44.95 -4.77 -1.69
C VAL A 561 -46.36 -4.24 -1.50
N LEU A 562 -46.58 -3.02 -1.94
CA LEU A 562 -47.87 -2.33 -1.84
C LEU A 562 -48.43 -2.08 -3.22
N GLN A 563 -49.75 -2.21 -3.31
CA GLN A 563 -50.57 -1.82 -4.48
C GLN A 563 -51.62 -0.79 -4.02
N ALA A 564 -51.58 0.40 -4.58
CA ALA A 564 -52.46 1.50 -4.19
C ALA A 564 -52.51 1.70 -2.66
N GLN A 565 -51.35 1.70 -1.97
CA GLN A 565 -51.17 1.82 -0.52
C GLN A 565 -51.64 0.61 0.34
N ARG A 566 -52.15 -0.45 -0.26
CA ARG A 566 -52.48 -1.69 0.45
C ARG A 566 -51.36 -2.71 0.31
N ALA A 567 -50.95 -3.33 1.40
CA ALA A 567 -49.96 -4.39 1.37
C ALA A 567 -50.52 -5.63 0.67
N ILE A 568 -49.80 -6.09 -0.37
CA ILE A 568 -50.18 -7.28 -1.16
C ILE A 568 -49.20 -8.43 -0.93
N GLY A 569 -48.05 -8.20 -0.35
CA GLY A 569 -47.11 -9.26 0.01
C GLY A 569 -45.83 -8.76 0.70
N LEU A 570 -45.11 -9.74 1.23
CA LEU A 570 -43.83 -9.58 1.91
C LEU A 570 -42.77 -10.36 1.14
N LEU A 571 -41.61 -9.74 0.93
CA LEU A 571 -40.42 -10.39 0.39
C LEU A 571 -39.32 -10.33 1.43
N ALA A 572 -38.83 -11.48 1.89
CA ALA A 572 -37.72 -11.57 2.81
C ALA A 572 -36.45 -11.97 2.03
N MET A 573 -35.39 -11.26 2.29
CA MET A 573 -34.09 -11.47 1.66
C MET A 573 -33.03 -11.71 2.72
N GLN A 574 -32.11 -12.58 2.39
CA GLN A 574 -30.95 -12.87 3.25
C GLN A 574 -29.67 -12.82 2.44
N ASP A 575 -28.69 -12.12 2.95
CA ASP A 575 -27.33 -12.16 2.44
C ASP A 575 -26.53 -13.17 3.28
N THR A 576 -25.92 -14.13 2.60
CA THR A 576 -25.22 -15.24 3.24
C THR A 576 -23.96 -14.75 3.93
N LEU A 577 -23.77 -15.13 5.19
CA LEU A 577 -22.49 -14.91 5.89
C LEU A 577 -21.36 -15.58 5.12
N ARG A 578 -20.18 -14.98 5.16
CA ARG A 578 -18.98 -15.62 4.62
C ARG A 578 -18.62 -16.85 5.46
N ASP A 579 -18.16 -17.88 4.79
CA ASP A 579 -17.83 -19.17 5.44
C ASP A 579 -16.72 -19.02 6.49
N ASP A 580 -15.79 -18.06 6.28
CA ASP A 580 -14.67 -17.79 7.16
C ASP A 580 -14.95 -16.68 8.19
N ALA A 581 -16.17 -16.11 8.26
CA ALA A 581 -16.46 -14.97 9.15
C ALA A 581 -16.28 -15.31 10.63
N ILE A 582 -16.78 -16.46 11.07
CA ILE A 582 -16.70 -16.90 12.48
C ILE A 582 -15.24 -17.15 12.86
N GLU A 583 -14.48 -17.83 11.99
CA GLU A 583 -13.06 -18.11 12.20
C GLU A 583 -12.23 -16.81 12.27
N ALA A 584 -12.47 -15.91 11.32
CA ALA A 584 -11.79 -14.61 11.27
C ALA A 584 -12.00 -13.78 12.54
N LEU A 585 -13.25 -13.69 13.01
CA LEU A 585 -13.59 -12.97 14.24
C LEU A 585 -12.97 -13.61 15.48
N ALA A 586 -12.95 -14.94 15.55
CA ALA A 586 -12.27 -15.67 16.62
C ALA A 586 -10.76 -15.41 16.64
N GLU A 587 -10.12 -15.35 15.48
CA GLU A 587 -8.69 -15.00 15.36
C GLU A 587 -8.41 -13.54 15.75
N LEU A 588 -9.26 -12.61 15.34
CA LEU A 588 -9.15 -11.19 15.71
C LEU A 588 -9.29 -11.03 17.24
N LYS A 589 -10.24 -11.74 17.86
CA LYS A 589 -10.40 -11.76 19.31
C LYS A 589 -9.17 -12.32 20.04
N LYS A 590 -8.53 -13.38 19.51
CA LYS A 590 -7.24 -13.90 20.04
C LYS A 590 -6.12 -12.86 19.96
N LEU A 591 -6.17 -11.97 18.99
CA LEU A 591 -5.23 -10.85 18.86
C LEU A 591 -5.56 -9.67 19.81
N GLY A 592 -6.63 -9.77 20.61
CA GLY A 592 -7.10 -8.71 21.50
C GLY A 592 -7.73 -7.54 20.75
N ILE A 593 -8.35 -7.79 19.59
CA ILE A 593 -9.04 -6.78 18.78
C ILE A 593 -10.52 -6.90 19.04
N GLU A 594 -11.15 -5.80 19.44
CA GLU A 594 -12.60 -5.70 19.56
C GLU A 594 -13.21 -5.48 18.16
N THR A 595 -14.34 -6.14 17.91
CA THR A 595 -15.02 -6.06 16.62
C THR A 595 -16.45 -5.56 16.80
N VAL A 596 -16.84 -4.59 15.96
CA VAL A 596 -18.18 -3.97 16.01
C VAL A 596 -18.75 -3.97 14.59
N MET A 597 -19.93 -4.52 14.39
CA MET A 597 -20.65 -4.47 13.13
C MET A 597 -21.41 -3.14 13.00
N LEU A 598 -21.24 -2.46 11.86
CA LEU A 598 -21.99 -1.27 11.47
C LEU A 598 -22.92 -1.61 10.30
N THR A 599 -24.22 -1.39 10.44
CA THR A 599 -25.17 -1.73 9.38
C THR A 599 -26.33 -0.75 9.28
N GLY A 600 -26.84 -0.56 8.05
CA GLY A 600 -28.07 0.16 7.78
C GLY A 600 -29.35 -0.67 8.05
N ASP A 601 -29.22 -1.97 8.35
CA ASP A 601 -30.34 -2.85 8.59
C ASP A 601 -31.09 -2.47 9.90
N ASN A 602 -32.30 -3.01 10.01
CA ASN A 602 -33.05 -2.84 11.24
C ASN A 602 -32.38 -3.55 12.43
N PRO A 603 -32.63 -3.08 13.68
CA PRO A 603 -31.95 -3.62 14.88
C PRO A 603 -32.20 -5.12 15.12
N ARG A 604 -33.37 -5.67 14.74
CA ARG A 604 -33.69 -7.09 14.93
C ARG A 604 -32.85 -7.99 14.06
N ALA A 605 -32.78 -7.69 12.75
CA ALA A 605 -31.96 -8.44 11.81
C ALA A 605 -30.47 -8.33 12.15
N ALA A 606 -30.01 -7.13 12.55
CA ALA A 606 -28.64 -6.90 12.98
C ALA A 606 -28.28 -7.68 14.24
N SER A 607 -29.19 -7.71 15.25
CA SER A 607 -29.00 -8.46 16.49
C SER A 607 -28.85 -9.95 16.25
N ALA A 608 -29.68 -10.54 15.37
CA ALA A 608 -29.61 -11.96 15.04
C ALA A 608 -28.26 -12.36 14.44
N ILE A 609 -27.74 -11.54 13.51
CA ILE A 609 -26.42 -11.76 12.88
C ILE A 609 -25.30 -11.56 13.90
N ALA A 610 -25.35 -10.48 14.69
CA ALA A 610 -24.35 -10.16 15.70
C ALA A 610 -24.26 -11.26 16.77
N ALA A 611 -25.40 -11.81 17.21
CA ALA A 611 -25.45 -12.95 18.13
C ALA A 611 -24.82 -14.21 17.55
N THR A 612 -25.03 -14.50 16.26
CA THR A 612 -24.38 -15.63 15.57
C THR A 612 -22.86 -15.45 15.49
N LEU A 613 -22.39 -14.23 15.29
CA LEU A 613 -20.96 -13.89 15.15
C LEU A 613 -20.28 -13.61 16.51
N GLY A 614 -21.04 -13.41 17.59
CA GLY A 614 -20.53 -13.09 18.93
C GLY A 614 -19.82 -11.73 19.00
N ILE A 615 -20.36 -10.71 18.30
CA ILE A 615 -19.80 -9.34 18.21
C ILE A 615 -20.83 -8.28 18.57
N ASP A 616 -20.36 -7.08 18.92
CA ASP A 616 -21.22 -5.92 19.13
C ASP A 616 -21.72 -5.34 17.81
N PHE A 617 -22.81 -4.56 17.83
CA PHE A 617 -23.36 -3.95 16.61
C PHE A 617 -23.98 -2.57 16.86
N LYS A 618 -24.00 -1.75 15.81
CA LYS A 618 -24.83 -0.54 15.66
C LYS A 618 -25.65 -0.68 14.39
N ALA A 619 -26.96 -0.52 14.48
CA ALA A 619 -27.91 -0.76 13.40
C ALA A 619 -28.71 0.49 13.03
N GLY A 620 -29.39 0.46 11.86
CA GLY A 620 -30.19 1.58 11.36
C GLY A 620 -29.36 2.79 10.94
N LEU A 621 -28.09 2.60 10.58
CA LEU A 621 -27.14 3.67 10.28
C LEU A 621 -27.24 4.13 8.82
N LEU A 622 -27.46 5.42 8.61
CA LEU A 622 -27.20 6.06 7.32
C LEU A 622 -25.69 6.24 7.10
N PRO A 623 -25.22 6.49 5.87
CA PRO A 623 -23.79 6.68 5.60
C PRO A 623 -23.13 7.74 6.50
N ALA A 624 -23.81 8.86 6.76
CA ALA A 624 -23.32 9.91 7.67
C ALA A 624 -23.23 9.43 9.14
N ASP A 625 -24.14 8.53 9.56
CA ASP A 625 -24.12 7.97 10.91
C ASP A 625 -22.99 6.96 11.09
N LYS A 626 -22.64 6.19 10.03
CA LYS A 626 -21.46 5.33 10.03
C LYS A 626 -20.18 6.14 10.23
N VAL A 627 -20.03 7.27 9.53
CA VAL A 627 -18.88 8.19 9.71
C VAL A 627 -18.77 8.66 11.16
N ARG A 628 -19.91 9.09 11.75
CA ARG A 628 -19.97 9.54 13.14
C ARG A 628 -19.64 8.40 14.12
N ALA A 629 -20.20 7.22 13.92
CA ALA A 629 -19.95 6.06 14.75
C ALA A 629 -18.47 5.62 14.75
N VAL A 630 -17.83 5.64 13.58
CA VAL A 630 -16.39 5.38 13.43
C VAL A 630 -15.57 6.47 14.12
N GLY A 631 -15.95 7.76 13.93
CA GLY A 631 -15.30 8.88 14.59
C GLY A 631 -15.35 8.81 16.13
N GLU A 632 -16.49 8.39 16.70
CA GLU A 632 -16.64 8.16 18.15
C GLU A 632 -15.70 7.05 18.64
N LEU A 633 -15.64 5.92 17.94
CA LEU A 633 -14.73 4.82 18.28
C LEU A 633 -13.26 5.26 18.19
N ALA A 634 -12.93 6.06 17.17
CA ALA A 634 -11.56 6.54 16.92
C ALA A 634 -11.06 7.56 17.97
N GLN A 635 -11.95 8.23 18.73
CA GLN A 635 -11.56 9.12 19.81
C GLN A 635 -10.93 8.39 21.01
N HIS A 636 -11.30 7.15 21.22
CA HIS A 636 -10.88 6.40 22.41
C HIS A 636 -9.88 5.30 22.10
N ARG A 637 -9.86 4.77 20.87
CA ARG A 637 -9.06 3.61 20.46
C ARG A 637 -8.59 3.73 19.02
N VAL A 638 -7.49 3.07 18.69
CA VAL A 638 -7.02 2.99 17.31
C VAL A 638 -7.97 2.09 16.52
N THR A 639 -8.87 2.73 15.78
CA THR A 639 -9.98 2.08 15.07
C THR A 639 -9.69 1.97 13.59
N ALA A 640 -9.88 0.77 13.02
CA ALA A 640 -9.95 0.56 11.58
C ALA A 640 -11.39 0.32 11.13
N MET A 641 -11.71 0.70 9.88
CA MET A 641 -12.99 0.41 9.23
C MET A 641 -12.77 -0.50 8.02
N VAL A 642 -13.55 -1.59 7.96
CA VAL A 642 -13.56 -2.52 6.82
C VAL A 642 -14.88 -2.38 6.08
N GLY A 643 -14.82 -2.20 4.76
CA GLY A 643 -15.98 -2.06 3.90
C GLY A 643 -15.71 -2.53 2.47
N ASP A 644 -16.75 -2.65 1.64
CA ASP A 644 -16.66 -3.12 0.26
C ASP A 644 -17.15 -2.09 -0.78
N GLY A 645 -17.85 -1.05 -0.35
CA GLY A 645 -18.61 -0.19 -1.23
C GLY A 645 -18.29 1.30 -1.20
N ILE A 646 -18.90 2.02 -2.12
CA ILE A 646 -18.85 3.49 -2.22
C ILE A 646 -19.44 4.13 -0.96
N ASN A 647 -20.46 3.49 -0.35
CA ASN A 647 -21.15 4.00 0.83
C ASN A 647 -20.27 4.03 2.08
N ASP A 648 -19.26 3.14 2.14
CA ASP A 648 -18.36 3.01 3.29
C ASP A 648 -17.07 3.80 3.13
N ALA A 649 -16.74 4.27 1.92
CA ALA A 649 -15.54 5.05 1.65
C ALA A 649 -15.39 6.27 2.58
N PRO A 650 -16.42 7.07 2.88
CA PRO A 650 -16.33 8.16 3.85
C PRO A 650 -16.03 7.68 5.28
N ALA A 651 -16.61 6.54 5.69
CA ALA A 651 -16.36 5.95 7.00
C ALA A 651 -14.97 5.34 7.11
N MET A 652 -14.47 4.68 6.04
CA MET A 652 -13.09 4.21 5.95
C MET A 652 -12.09 5.36 6.06
N LYS A 653 -12.37 6.50 5.43
CA LYS A 653 -11.52 7.70 5.52
C LYS A 653 -11.57 8.38 6.88
N ALA A 654 -12.67 8.25 7.62
CA ALA A 654 -12.81 8.78 8.98
C ALA A 654 -12.12 7.90 10.04
N ALA A 655 -11.89 6.63 9.73
CA ALA A 655 -11.13 5.73 10.58
C ALA A 655 -9.64 6.08 10.57
N ARG A 656 -8.90 5.55 11.56
CA ARG A 656 -7.43 5.65 11.56
C ARG A 656 -6.82 4.92 10.37
N ILE A 657 -7.47 3.85 9.92
CA ILE A 657 -7.10 3.09 8.74
C ILE A 657 -8.35 2.51 8.08
N GLY A 658 -8.46 2.66 6.78
CA GLY A 658 -9.49 2.06 5.96
C GLY A 658 -8.99 0.77 5.33
N ILE A 659 -9.81 -0.28 5.34
CA ILE A 659 -9.49 -1.58 4.75
C ILE A 659 -10.60 -1.95 3.77
N ALA A 660 -10.27 -2.16 2.50
CA ALA A 660 -11.23 -2.58 1.49
C ALA A 660 -11.26 -4.09 1.31
N MET A 661 -12.43 -4.65 1.05
CA MET A 661 -12.58 -6.03 0.58
C MET A 661 -12.22 -6.11 -0.91
N GLY A 662 -11.68 -7.24 -1.37
CA GLY A 662 -11.24 -7.42 -2.76
C GLY A 662 -12.38 -7.44 -3.79
N SER A 663 -13.61 -7.75 -3.36
CA SER A 663 -14.83 -7.58 -4.15
C SER A 663 -15.35 -6.14 -4.15
N GLY A 664 -14.69 -5.24 -3.42
CA GLY A 664 -15.11 -3.85 -3.30
C GLY A 664 -15.00 -3.06 -4.60
N THR A 665 -15.68 -1.92 -4.61
CA THR A 665 -15.64 -1.00 -5.76
C THR A 665 -14.25 -0.37 -5.91
N ASP A 666 -13.92 0.08 -7.12
CA ASP A 666 -12.66 0.79 -7.39
C ASP A 666 -12.49 1.99 -6.44
N VAL A 667 -13.58 2.70 -6.11
CA VAL A 667 -13.58 3.83 -5.16
C VAL A 667 -13.18 3.38 -3.74
N ALA A 668 -13.67 2.22 -3.28
CA ALA A 668 -13.27 1.67 -1.98
C ALA A 668 -11.78 1.30 -1.97
N LEU A 669 -11.31 0.67 -3.05
CA LEU A 669 -9.89 0.32 -3.19
C LEU A 669 -8.98 1.55 -3.26
N GLU A 670 -9.39 2.62 -3.94
CA GLU A 670 -8.64 3.88 -4.00
C GLU A 670 -8.59 4.59 -2.63
N THR A 671 -9.70 4.58 -1.90
CA THR A 671 -9.84 5.30 -0.63
C THR A 671 -9.15 4.59 0.54
N ALA A 672 -9.12 3.26 0.53
CA ALA A 672 -8.59 2.45 1.60
C ALA A 672 -7.04 2.52 1.69
N ASP A 673 -6.51 2.38 2.89
CA ASP A 673 -5.07 2.28 3.16
C ASP A 673 -4.54 0.85 3.02
N ALA A 674 -5.43 -0.14 3.09
CA ALA A 674 -5.13 -1.54 2.85
C ALA A 674 -6.31 -2.24 2.17
N ALA A 675 -6.05 -3.34 1.48
CA ALA A 675 -7.10 -4.13 0.83
C ALA A 675 -6.80 -5.63 0.93
N LEU A 676 -7.85 -6.44 0.99
CA LEU A 676 -7.78 -7.89 0.87
C LEU A 676 -8.08 -8.27 -0.58
N THR A 677 -7.11 -8.78 -1.33
CA THR A 677 -7.33 -9.22 -2.72
C THR A 677 -8.12 -10.53 -2.80
N HIS A 678 -7.93 -11.37 -1.80
CA HIS A 678 -8.78 -12.53 -1.56
C HIS A 678 -9.97 -12.08 -0.72
N ASN A 679 -11.18 -12.42 -1.14
CA ASN A 679 -12.39 -12.09 -0.39
C ASN A 679 -12.55 -12.91 0.90
N ARG A 680 -11.46 -13.08 1.69
CA ARG A 680 -11.41 -13.86 2.91
C ARG A 680 -11.14 -12.96 4.10
N LEU A 681 -12.04 -13.00 5.07
CA LEU A 681 -11.93 -12.20 6.31
C LEU A 681 -10.76 -12.65 7.21
N THR A 682 -10.35 -13.94 7.11
CA THR A 682 -9.16 -14.46 7.82
C THR A 682 -7.89 -13.70 7.43
N GLY A 683 -7.84 -13.11 6.24
CA GLY A 683 -6.77 -12.22 5.80
C GLY A 683 -6.57 -10.98 6.69
N LEU A 684 -7.63 -10.48 7.38
CA LEU A 684 -7.52 -9.36 8.32
C LEU A 684 -6.61 -9.71 9.49
N ALA A 685 -6.84 -10.86 10.12
CA ALA A 685 -6.02 -11.31 11.24
C ALA A 685 -4.57 -11.57 10.82
N ALA A 686 -4.37 -12.16 9.64
CA ALA A 686 -3.04 -12.39 9.05
C ALA A 686 -2.29 -11.07 8.81
N MET A 687 -2.95 -10.08 8.21
CA MET A 687 -2.40 -8.75 7.94
C MET A 687 -1.99 -8.02 9.23
N ILE A 688 -2.82 -8.05 10.26
CA ILE A 688 -2.53 -7.43 11.55
C ILE A 688 -1.39 -8.15 12.27
N ARG A 689 -1.36 -9.50 12.26
CA ARG A 689 -0.24 -10.29 12.80
C ARG A 689 1.09 -9.96 12.13
N LEU A 690 1.10 -9.84 10.81
CA LEU A 690 2.28 -9.47 10.04
C LEU A 690 2.74 -8.05 10.39
N SER A 691 1.82 -7.10 10.49
CA SER A 691 2.10 -5.71 10.85
C SER A 691 2.70 -5.59 12.25
N ARG A 692 2.13 -6.29 13.25
CA ARG A 692 2.67 -6.36 14.62
C ARG A 692 4.06 -7.01 14.67
N ALA A 693 4.26 -8.08 13.88
CA ALA A 693 5.56 -8.73 13.76
C ALA A 693 6.60 -7.82 13.11
N THR A 694 6.22 -7.04 12.12
CA THR A 694 7.11 -6.07 11.45
C THR A 694 7.55 -4.98 12.42
N ARG A 695 6.60 -4.42 13.19
CA ARG A 695 6.92 -3.44 14.22
C ARG A 695 7.88 -4.00 15.29
N ALA A 696 7.64 -5.23 15.75
CA ALA A 696 8.53 -5.92 16.68
C ALA A 696 9.92 -6.13 16.08
N ASN A 697 10.00 -6.57 14.81
CA ASN A 697 11.25 -6.76 14.07
C ASN A 697 12.05 -5.46 13.95
N ILE A 698 11.40 -4.35 13.58
CA ILE A 698 12.04 -3.02 13.50
C ILE A 698 12.60 -2.62 14.87
N ARG A 699 11.84 -2.80 15.95
CA ARG A 699 12.32 -2.51 17.31
C ARG A 699 13.53 -3.37 17.70
N GLN A 700 13.49 -4.68 17.40
CA GLN A 700 14.61 -5.59 17.62
C GLN A 700 15.85 -5.13 16.86
N ASN A 701 15.70 -4.75 15.59
CA ASN A 701 16.81 -4.28 14.75
C ASN A 701 17.41 -2.98 15.29
N ILE A 702 16.59 -2.02 15.69
CA ILE A 702 17.04 -0.77 16.31
C ILE A 702 17.80 -1.05 17.59
N THR A 703 17.25 -1.90 18.48
CA THR A 703 17.89 -2.25 19.76
C THR A 703 19.23 -2.96 19.54
N LEU A 704 19.28 -3.90 18.58
CA LEU A 704 20.51 -4.62 18.26
C LEU A 704 21.59 -3.70 17.68
N ALA A 705 21.19 -2.85 16.70
CA ALA A 705 22.12 -1.91 16.06
C ALA A 705 22.68 -0.89 17.03
N LEU A 706 21.85 -0.27 17.86
CA LEU A 706 22.28 0.72 18.84
C LEU A 706 23.03 0.08 20.03
N GLY A 707 22.59 -1.10 20.48
CA GLY A 707 23.23 -1.82 21.56
C GLY A 707 24.66 -2.25 21.23
N LEU A 708 24.86 -2.87 20.05
CA LEU A 708 26.20 -3.22 19.57
C LEU A 708 27.09 -1.98 19.43
N LYS A 709 26.56 -0.88 18.86
CA LYS A 709 27.30 0.37 18.73
C LYS A 709 27.73 0.94 20.09
N GLY A 710 26.84 0.93 21.07
CA GLY A 710 27.16 1.37 22.43
C GLY A 710 28.30 0.56 23.05
N VAL A 711 28.28 -0.76 22.93
CA VAL A 711 29.34 -1.64 23.42
C VAL A 711 30.68 -1.33 22.72
N PHE A 712 30.68 -1.30 21.37
CA PHE A 712 31.93 -1.06 20.63
C PHE A 712 32.47 0.37 20.79
N LEU A 713 31.60 1.36 20.99
CA LEU A 713 32.03 2.71 21.32
C LEU A 713 32.79 2.77 22.65
N ILE A 714 32.28 2.11 23.69
CA ILE A 714 32.92 2.03 25.00
C ILE A 714 34.28 1.30 24.89
N THR A 715 34.29 0.12 24.23
CA THR A 715 35.51 -0.68 24.08
C THR A 715 36.59 0.01 23.22
N THR A 716 36.18 0.86 22.27
CA THR A 716 37.12 1.71 21.49
C THR A 716 37.74 2.80 22.33
N LEU A 717 36.96 3.49 23.16
CA LEU A 717 37.52 4.51 24.08
C LEU A 717 38.49 3.89 25.10
N LEU A 718 38.21 2.66 25.54
CA LEU A 718 39.11 1.90 26.39
C LEU A 718 40.35 1.35 25.65
N GLY A 719 40.38 1.44 24.31
CA GLY A 719 41.49 0.95 23.50
C GLY A 719 41.50 -0.57 23.26
N LEU A 720 40.39 -1.24 23.51
CA LEU A 720 40.22 -2.68 23.33
C LEU A 720 39.80 -3.06 21.93
N THR A 721 39.22 -2.14 21.14
CA THR A 721 38.71 -2.39 19.78
C THR A 721 39.60 -1.72 18.76
N GLY A 722 40.16 -2.51 17.82
CA GLY A 722 40.89 -2.03 16.66
C GLY A 722 40.02 -1.65 15.47
N LEU A 723 40.57 -0.99 14.47
CA LEU A 723 39.90 -0.50 13.27
C LEU A 723 39.15 -1.61 12.51
N TRP A 724 39.83 -2.72 12.24
CA TRP A 724 39.21 -3.84 11.49
C TRP A 724 38.06 -4.51 12.25
N LEU A 725 38.20 -4.64 13.58
CA LEU A 725 37.16 -5.22 14.43
C LEU A 725 35.93 -4.29 14.50
N ALA A 726 36.14 -2.98 14.46
CA ALA A 726 35.08 -1.98 14.40
C ALA A 726 34.23 -2.14 13.12
N VAL A 727 34.88 -2.28 11.95
CA VAL A 727 34.19 -2.47 10.67
C VAL A 727 33.51 -3.83 10.60
N LEU A 728 34.18 -4.88 11.09
CA LEU A 728 33.57 -6.22 11.17
C LEU A 728 32.30 -6.21 12.03
N ALA A 729 32.32 -5.51 13.16
CA ALA A 729 31.17 -5.36 14.02
C ALA A 729 30.01 -4.61 13.34
N ASP A 730 30.29 -3.50 12.63
CA ASP A 730 29.28 -2.71 11.92
C ASP A 730 28.69 -3.47 10.73
N SER A 731 29.54 -4.10 9.90
CA SER A 731 29.10 -4.95 8.78
C SER A 731 28.33 -6.18 9.27
N GLY A 732 28.81 -6.80 10.38
CA GLY A 732 28.12 -7.92 11.04
C GLY A 732 26.75 -7.52 11.59
N ALA A 733 26.65 -6.36 12.25
CA ALA A 733 25.39 -5.82 12.72
C ALA A 733 24.42 -5.60 11.54
N THR A 734 24.90 -5.00 10.45
CA THR A 734 24.11 -4.78 9.22
C THR A 734 23.60 -6.09 8.64
N ALA A 735 24.45 -7.10 8.53
CA ALA A 735 24.06 -8.45 8.07
C ALA A 735 23.02 -9.09 8.99
N LEU A 736 23.18 -8.99 10.31
CA LEU A 736 22.23 -9.56 11.29
C LEU A 736 20.86 -8.89 11.24
N VAL A 737 20.80 -7.55 11.24
CA VAL A 737 19.51 -6.83 11.18
C VAL A 737 18.80 -7.06 9.85
N THR A 738 19.54 -7.19 8.75
CA THR A 738 19.00 -7.48 7.44
C THR A 738 18.48 -8.92 7.37
N ALA A 739 19.23 -9.89 7.88
CA ALA A 739 18.77 -11.27 7.99
C ALA A 739 17.51 -11.39 8.87
N ASN A 740 17.44 -10.63 9.96
CA ASN A 740 16.25 -10.55 10.79
C ASN A 740 15.05 -9.93 10.04
N ALA A 741 15.26 -8.87 9.24
CA ALA A 741 14.23 -8.28 8.39
C ALA A 741 13.71 -9.29 7.33
N LEU A 742 14.59 -10.06 6.71
CA LEU A 742 14.21 -11.10 5.72
C LEU A 742 13.40 -12.26 6.33
N ARG A 743 13.44 -12.48 7.66
CA ARG A 743 12.57 -13.47 8.32
C ARG A 743 11.08 -13.19 8.11
N LEU A 744 10.72 -11.91 7.91
CA LEU A 744 9.33 -11.53 7.62
C LEU A 744 8.83 -12.16 6.31
N LEU A 745 9.68 -12.36 5.32
CA LEU A 745 9.34 -13.03 4.06
C LEU A 745 8.92 -14.50 4.24
N ARG A 746 9.38 -15.17 5.29
CA ARG A 746 9.10 -16.60 5.56
C ARG A 746 7.92 -16.80 6.50
N LYS A 747 7.38 -15.72 7.06
CA LYS A 747 6.28 -15.82 8.03
C LYS A 747 5.01 -16.21 7.26
N LYS A 748 4.58 -17.47 7.46
CA LYS A 748 3.27 -17.96 7.03
C LYS A 748 2.20 -17.39 7.94
N SER A 749 1.03 -17.05 7.39
CA SER A 749 -0.19 -16.66 8.12
C SER A 749 -0.64 -17.75 9.07
#